data_cd49e6aeb33171be9b18fc63c24a1dd2
#
_entry.id   cd49e6aeb33171be9b18fc63c24a1dd2
#
_cell.length_a   1.000
_cell.length_b   1.000
_cell.length_c   1.000
_cell.angle_alpha   90.00
_cell.angle_beta   90.00
_cell.angle_gamma   90.00
#
_symmetry.space_group_name_H-M   'P 1'
#
loop_
_entity.id
_entity.type
_entity.pdbx_description
1 polymer ?
#
loop_
_entity_poly.entity_id
_entity_poly.type
_entity_poly.pdbx_seq_one_letter_code
_entity_poly.pdbx_strand_id
1 'polypeptide(L)'
;TRSADVASISGDNFGTYRTNILTQADPIFTGHNPTNQSSLRVSNCNTNAATIENYAALSPDGKYNAAKLTFTGTHSTGEASIQWNISNPAPVSGTNRFSFYAKTISGTATIRIKNGANTTTAGGGDFTVTDQWQRFSRQSSGNGQTRFGISNHLNSQIGTSILIWGFQFEEGVTEPTNFIPTTASFTSRLGNATYVDSNGLIKTAAKNLFRKSEEPNDGYWTKPSGSVGIDANVETAPDGTLTADKVKPSANNNPNHIIYKGITMPVNSYFSIHAKAAEMSYIKLIAQKSDNSTSSHVNFNLANGTVHDTKNATGEIISLGNGWYRCIMKDNSIVGGFAVIEPNTGATSGLTNISRETYAGNASDGLFVWGMMLADAESDYVKTTTTETGGPRYSHDPETLVPTGLYLEPAATNLVQQNTTLSNWVKNNVNVSIDNNITNPDGSTGAAKISTNSTPNTTKFIQASGITGSGTVVSFSGYFKYANHQYVDVYGAYNHFMTNSARIRLDLINGTVTTSHGYYATLTSLPNGWFYLRANGSRPNSSTAASPFYIWFIEEANSGSVSAVLAPLKEVYVWGLQTELSNYPSSTIINNTTSSMTRAADTYTSTATTVFDRDGGNKEAFWSPTANTMFGQMKYNEQTEYPRLYEFTSPNGETMTIFIDHNNDQLNGRMTTQAALQYNIITGSAQDNTLVKLANTYQLNDAMVAIDGSLGTQDTSVALHVLPTDGKRPLSVNIGDRIGGDRHTNAPIQRITHWKTRLPDASLINITNT
;
A
#
# COMPACT_ATOMS: atom_id res chain seq x y z
N THR A 1 -12.28 -25.83 11.08
CA THR A 1 -11.88 -24.65 11.88
C THR A 1 -11.14 -23.71 10.95
N ARG A 2 -11.82 -22.70 10.43
CA ARG A 2 -11.16 -21.55 9.80
C ARG A 2 -10.45 -20.79 10.93
N SER A 3 -9.14 -20.64 10.82
CA SER A 3 -8.42 -19.66 11.61
C SER A 3 -9.00 -18.28 11.29
N ALA A 4 -9.12 -17.41 12.29
CA ALA A 4 -9.60 -16.06 12.15
C ALA A 4 -8.88 -15.40 10.96
N ASP A 5 -9.66 -14.83 10.03
CA ASP A 5 -9.12 -14.07 8.93
C ASP A 5 -8.36 -12.88 9.55
N VAL A 6 -7.06 -12.99 9.54
CA VAL A 6 -6.19 -11.85 9.81
C VAL A 6 -6.43 -10.91 8.64
N ALA A 7 -6.87 -9.70 8.89
CA ALA A 7 -6.89 -8.66 7.88
C ALA A 7 -5.44 -8.36 7.48
N SER A 8 -4.87 -9.23 6.66
CA SER A 8 -3.68 -8.91 5.90
C SER A 8 -4.16 -8.05 4.74
N ILE A 9 -3.67 -6.84 4.64
CA ILE A 9 -3.74 -6.09 3.40
C ILE A 9 -2.77 -6.81 2.48
N SER A 10 -3.26 -7.82 1.77
CA SER A 10 -2.52 -8.49 0.70
C SER A 10 -2.96 -7.90 -0.62
N GLY A 11 -2.02 -7.75 -1.56
CA GLY A 11 -2.29 -7.18 -2.88
C GLY A 11 -3.42 -7.84 -3.67
N ASP A 12 -3.83 -9.05 -3.30
CA ASP A 12 -4.89 -9.81 -3.96
C ASP A 12 -6.31 -9.41 -3.55
N ASN A 13 -6.47 -8.56 -2.53
CA ASN A 13 -7.78 -8.08 -2.06
C ASN A 13 -8.24 -6.76 -2.71
N PHE A 14 -7.45 -6.19 -3.61
CA PHE A 14 -7.77 -4.92 -4.28
C PHE A 14 -8.54 -5.08 -5.60
N GLY A 15 -9.03 -6.26 -5.93
CA GLY A 15 -9.62 -6.59 -7.24
C GLY A 15 -11.02 -6.04 -7.54
N THR A 16 -11.72 -5.41 -6.61
CA THR A 16 -13.01 -4.76 -6.88
C THR A 16 -13.27 -3.63 -5.90
N TYR A 17 -13.12 -2.41 -6.36
CA TYR A 17 -13.49 -1.23 -5.59
C TYR A 17 -15.00 -1.19 -5.40
N ARG A 18 -15.44 -1.36 -4.16
CA ARG A 18 -16.78 -0.98 -3.73
C ARG A 18 -16.65 -0.02 -2.58
N THR A 19 -17.45 1.05 -2.61
CA THR A 19 -17.41 2.08 -1.59
C THR A 19 -18.35 1.71 -0.47
N ASN A 20 -17.85 1.70 0.76
CA ASN A 20 -18.72 1.76 1.92
C ASN A 20 -19.21 3.18 2.06
N ILE A 21 -20.53 3.40 1.86
CA ILE A 21 -21.18 4.72 1.92
C ILE A 21 -21.23 5.27 3.35
N LEU A 22 -21.06 4.39 4.34
CA LEU A 22 -20.97 4.84 5.72
C LEU A 22 -19.62 5.52 5.94
N THR A 23 -19.63 6.80 6.19
CA THR A 23 -18.44 7.59 6.53
C THR A 23 -17.75 7.11 7.81
N GLN A 24 -18.37 6.20 8.54
CA GLN A 24 -17.91 5.64 9.79
C GLN A 24 -18.24 4.14 9.84
N ALA A 25 -17.32 3.31 9.33
CA ALA A 25 -17.46 1.85 9.33
C ALA A 25 -17.18 1.23 10.71
N ASP A 26 -16.35 1.86 11.52
CA ASP A 26 -16.12 1.48 12.90
C ASP A 26 -17.18 2.12 13.80
N PRO A 27 -17.76 1.39 14.75
CA PRO A 27 -18.83 1.89 15.61
C PRO A 27 -18.28 2.82 16.69
N ILE A 28 -17.75 3.98 16.29
CA ILE A 28 -17.42 5.04 17.25
C ILE A 28 -18.68 5.91 17.40
N PHE A 29 -19.33 5.78 18.51
CA PHE A 29 -20.58 6.49 18.79
C PHE A 29 -20.27 7.80 19.50
N THR A 30 -20.26 8.89 18.75
CA THR A 30 -20.14 10.23 19.31
C THR A 30 -21.53 10.72 19.70
N GLY A 31 -21.80 10.79 20.95
CA GLY A 31 -22.91 11.42 21.65
C GLY A 31 -24.17 11.86 20.87
N HIS A 32 -25.25 12.06 21.56
CA HIS A 32 -26.51 12.52 21.03
C HIS A 32 -26.40 13.97 20.48
N ASN A 33 -26.12 14.14 19.19
CA ASN A 33 -26.23 15.43 18.53
C ASN A 33 -27.35 15.40 17.45
N PRO A 34 -28.47 16.08 17.69
CA PRO A 34 -29.64 16.07 16.77
C PRO A 34 -29.42 16.82 15.45
N THR A 35 -28.31 17.53 15.29
CA THR A 35 -28.07 18.41 14.12
C THR A 35 -27.05 17.86 13.12
N ASN A 36 -26.28 16.82 13.43
CA ASN A 36 -25.28 16.28 12.52
C ASN A 36 -25.85 15.08 11.74
N GLN A 37 -26.04 15.26 10.43
CA GLN A 37 -26.82 14.34 9.58
C GLN A 37 -26.04 13.12 9.06
N SER A 38 -24.74 13.05 9.29
CA SER A 38 -23.88 11.99 8.78
C SER A 38 -23.42 10.98 9.84
N SER A 39 -23.83 11.15 11.09
CA SER A 39 -23.38 10.32 12.22
C SER A 39 -24.44 9.31 12.66
N LEU A 40 -23.96 8.21 13.26
CA LEU A 40 -24.80 7.23 13.90
C LEU A 40 -25.63 7.88 15.02
N ARG A 41 -26.93 7.65 15.00
CA ARG A 41 -27.87 8.18 16.01
C ARG A 41 -28.47 7.05 16.83
N VAL A 42 -28.53 7.26 18.11
CA VAL A 42 -29.51 6.58 18.95
C VAL A 42 -30.84 7.36 18.77
N SER A 43 -31.64 6.99 17.76
CA SER A 43 -32.83 7.74 17.38
C SER A 43 -34.11 6.99 17.74
N ASN A 44 -35.14 7.74 18.18
CA ASN A 44 -36.40 7.24 18.68
C ASN A 44 -36.34 6.36 19.93
N CYS A 45 -35.24 6.33 20.59
CA CYS A 45 -35.17 5.85 21.96
C CYS A 45 -35.57 7.04 22.88
N ASN A 46 -36.46 6.83 23.80
CA ASN A 46 -36.37 7.59 25.04
C ASN A 46 -34.90 7.57 25.46
N THR A 47 -34.38 8.67 25.93
CA THR A 47 -32.96 8.93 26.22
C THR A 47 -32.20 7.86 27.00
N ASN A 48 -32.83 6.76 27.39
CA ASN A 48 -32.32 5.68 28.22
C ASN A 48 -32.60 4.26 27.69
N ALA A 49 -33.03 4.06 26.45
CA ALA A 49 -33.40 2.72 25.99
C ALA A 49 -32.25 1.86 25.46
N ALA A 50 -31.10 2.45 25.18
CA ALA A 50 -29.87 1.73 24.83
C ALA A 50 -28.64 2.56 25.22
N THR A 51 -27.58 1.88 25.61
CA THR A 51 -26.26 2.47 25.85
C THR A 51 -25.23 1.85 24.92
N ILE A 52 -24.20 2.62 24.58
CA ILE A 52 -23.11 2.19 23.73
C ILE A 52 -21.81 2.47 24.45
N GLU A 53 -20.98 1.44 24.53
CA GLU A 53 -19.60 1.50 25.02
C GLU A 53 -18.69 1.26 23.84
N ASN A 54 -17.92 2.27 23.44
CA ASN A 54 -16.96 2.16 22.35
C ASN A 54 -15.73 1.35 22.79
N TYR A 55 -15.09 0.68 21.83
CA TYR A 55 -13.86 -0.09 22.10
C TYR A 55 -14.02 -1.14 23.22
N ALA A 56 -15.14 -1.83 23.24
CA ALA A 56 -15.48 -2.74 24.31
C ALA A 56 -14.88 -4.15 24.16
N ALA A 57 -14.47 -4.55 22.94
CA ALA A 57 -13.94 -5.88 22.66
C ALA A 57 -13.12 -5.95 21.37
N LEU A 58 -12.43 -7.09 21.18
CA LEU A 58 -11.80 -7.45 19.92
C LEU A 58 -12.86 -7.70 18.85
N SER A 59 -12.71 -7.06 17.71
CA SER A 59 -13.52 -7.25 16.52
C SER A 59 -13.01 -8.39 15.61
N PRO A 60 -13.73 -8.76 14.56
CA PRO A 60 -13.29 -9.79 13.61
C PRO A 60 -11.95 -9.50 12.93
N ASP A 61 -11.56 -8.24 12.78
CA ASP A 61 -10.27 -7.86 12.21
C ASP A 61 -9.10 -7.91 13.20
N GLY A 62 -9.35 -8.40 14.43
CA GLY A 62 -8.34 -8.55 15.48
C GLY A 62 -7.96 -7.26 16.19
N LYS A 63 -8.68 -6.16 15.95
CA LYS A 63 -8.49 -4.88 16.65
C LYS A 63 -9.47 -4.73 17.79
N TYR A 64 -9.10 -3.91 18.78
CA TYR A 64 -9.98 -3.62 19.93
C TYR A 64 -10.89 -2.44 19.60
N ASN A 65 -11.74 -2.58 18.57
CA ASN A 65 -12.59 -1.53 18.02
C ASN A 65 -14.07 -1.96 17.86
N ALA A 66 -14.48 -3.07 18.43
CA ALA A 66 -15.89 -3.42 18.52
C ALA A 66 -16.58 -2.61 19.62
N ALA A 67 -17.78 -2.11 19.36
CA ALA A 67 -18.60 -1.45 20.36
C ALA A 67 -19.55 -2.43 21.05
N LYS A 68 -19.88 -2.15 22.30
CA LYS A 68 -20.90 -2.87 23.06
C LYS A 68 -22.20 -2.07 23.09
N LEU A 69 -23.23 -2.62 22.50
CA LEU A 69 -24.60 -2.10 22.55
C LEU A 69 -25.39 -2.83 23.61
N THR A 70 -25.91 -2.10 24.61
CA THR A 70 -26.77 -2.65 25.67
C THR A 70 -28.16 -2.04 25.57
N PHE A 71 -29.19 -2.87 25.46
CA PHE A 71 -30.58 -2.43 25.49
C PHE A 71 -31.03 -2.26 26.95
N THR A 72 -31.30 -1.02 27.36
CA THR A 72 -31.52 -0.68 28.79
C THR A 72 -32.97 -0.36 29.11
N GLY A 73 -33.82 -0.12 28.12
CA GLY A 73 -35.20 0.30 28.41
C GLY A 73 -36.17 -0.01 27.27
N THR A 74 -37.43 0.30 27.53
CA THR A 74 -38.54 0.15 26.58
C THR A 74 -38.81 1.47 25.85
N HIS A 75 -39.20 1.37 24.61
CA HIS A 75 -39.76 2.49 23.84
C HIS A 75 -41.28 2.40 23.81
N SER A 76 -41.96 3.56 23.74
CA SER A 76 -43.42 3.63 23.69
C SER A 76 -44.05 2.93 22.47
N THR A 77 -43.26 2.69 21.42
CA THR A 77 -43.63 1.93 20.22
C THR A 77 -43.07 0.51 20.19
N GLY A 78 -42.47 0.03 21.29
CA GLY A 78 -42.08 -1.36 21.45
C GLY A 78 -40.68 -1.74 21.08
N GLU A 79 -39.82 -0.86 20.59
CA GLU A 79 -38.44 -1.19 20.18
C GLU A 79 -37.43 -0.14 20.55
N ALA A 80 -36.37 -0.53 21.24
CA ALA A 80 -35.14 0.26 21.37
C ALA A 80 -34.24 0.05 20.13
N SER A 81 -33.72 1.10 19.52
CA SER A 81 -32.87 0.95 18.33
C SER A 81 -31.78 2.00 18.24
N ILE A 82 -30.68 1.58 17.63
CA ILE A 82 -29.67 2.49 17.09
C ILE A 82 -29.87 2.60 15.58
N GLN A 83 -29.71 3.77 15.03
CA GLN A 83 -29.95 4.00 13.59
C GLN A 83 -28.90 4.91 12.98
N TRP A 84 -28.54 4.60 11.74
CA TRP A 84 -27.80 5.51 10.85
C TRP A 84 -28.77 6.28 10.00
N ASN A 85 -28.54 7.57 9.88
CA ASN A 85 -29.26 8.41 8.93
C ASN A 85 -28.33 8.66 7.74
N ILE A 86 -28.63 8.09 6.60
CA ILE A 86 -27.92 8.29 5.34
C ILE A 86 -28.71 9.36 4.58
N SER A 87 -28.45 10.63 4.85
CA SER A 87 -29.21 11.72 4.24
C SER A 87 -28.45 12.49 3.17
N ASN A 88 -27.16 12.19 2.99
CA ASN A 88 -26.38 12.78 1.91
C ASN A 88 -25.16 11.90 1.59
N PRO A 89 -25.02 11.35 0.38
CA PRO A 89 -26.04 11.38 -0.68
C PRO A 89 -27.28 10.54 -0.31
N ALA A 90 -28.44 10.97 -0.78
CA ALA A 90 -29.67 10.17 -0.62
C ALA A 90 -29.45 8.83 -1.36
N PRO A 91 -29.80 7.67 -0.76
CA PRO A 91 -29.66 6.38 -1.42
C PRO A 91 -30.41 6.40 -2.75
N VAL A 92 -29.71 6.01 -3.82
CA VAL A 92 -30.29 5.93 -5.15
C VAL A 92 -31.35 4.84 -5.20
N SER A 93 -32.33 4.98 -6.07
CA SER A 93 -33.36 3.95 -6.32
C SER A 93 -32.69 2.67 -6.84
N GLY A 94 -32.77 1.58 -6.09
CA GLY A 94 -32.18 0.32 -6.50
C GLY A 94 -32.04 -0.69 -5.36
N THR A 95 -31.31 -1.73 -5.61
CA THR A 95 -30.97 -2.75 -4.63
C THR A 95 -29.82 -2.27 -3.76
N ASN A 96 -30.05 -2.17 -2.46
CA ASN A 96 -29.04 -1.73 -1.49
C ASN A 96 -28.83 -2.83 -0.44
N ARG A 97 -27.62 -2.91 0.11
CA ARG A 97 -27.29 -3.90 1.15
C ARG A 97 -26.66 -3.21 2.35
N PHE A 98 -27.28 -3.37 3.53
CA PHE A 98 -26.70 -3.01 4.80
C PHE A 98 -26.14 -4.26 5.46
N SER A 99 -24.93 -4.20 6.01
CA SER A 99 -24.30 -5.31 6.73
C SER A 99 -23.47 -4.82 7.90
N PHE A 100 -23.29 -5.70 8.88
CA PHE A 100 -22.42 -5.49 10.04
C PHE A 100 -22.10 -6.83 10.69
N TYR A 101 -21.11 -6.82 11.56
CA TYR A 101 -20.78 -7.99 12.39
C TYR A 101 -21.33 -7.80 13.80
N ALA A 102 -21.83 -8.88 14.37
CA ALA A 102 -22.27 -8.91 15.76
C ALA A 102 -21.98 -10.24 16.43
N LYS A 103 -21.81 -10.20 17.77
CA LYS A 103 -21.82 -11.36 18.65
C LYS A 103 -22.37 -10.97 20.02
N THR A 104 -22.88 -11.94 20.79
CA THR A 104 -23.19 -11.75 22.22
C THR A 104 -21.92 -11.89 23.07
N ILE A 105 -21.96 -11.38 24.29
CA ILE A 105 -20.91 -11.63 25.29
C ILE A 105 -21.01 -13.05 25.81
N SER A 106 -22.26 -13.55 25.97
CA SER A 106 -22.56 -14.92 26.34
C SER A 106 -23.98 -15.27 25.90
N GLY A 107 -24.24 -16.54 25.60
CA GLY A 107 -25.57 -17.01 25.18
C GLY A 107 -26.02 -16.49 23.80
N THR A 108 -27.30 -16.25 23.63
CA THR A 108 -27.88 -15.77 22.37
C THR A 108 -28.75 -14.55 22.59
N ALA A 109 -28.88 -13.69 21.58
CA ALA A 109 -29.78 -12.55 21.55
C ALA A 109 -30.52 -12.50 20.20
N THR A 110 -31.77 -12.02 20.23
CA THR A 110 -32.51 -11.74 19.00
C THR A 110 -32.48 -10.26 18.71
N ILE A 111 -31.98 -9.90 17.54
CA ILE A 111 -31.96 -8.53 17.05
C ILE A 111 -32.77 -8.40 15.75
N ARG A 112 -33.20 -7.21 15.44
CA ARG A 112 -33.82 -6.89 14.16
C ARG A 112 -33.02 -5.84 13.41
N ILE A 113 -32.79 -6.04 12.13
CA ILE A 113 -32.23 -5.03 11.23
C ILE A 113 -33.37 -4.18 10.70
N LYS A 114 -33.40 -2.92 11.07
CA LYS A 114 -34.39 -1.93 10.59
C LYS A 114 -33.95 -1.30 9.29
N ASN A 115 -34.96 -1.03 8.45
CA ASN A 115 -34.83 -0.33 7.20
C ASN A 115 -36.01 0.67 7.10
N GLY A 116 -35.74 1.99 7.09
CA GLY A 116 -36.71 3.04 6.93
C GLY A 116 -37.08 3.83 8.19
N ALA A 117 -37.87 4.87 7.99
CA ALA A 117 -38.29 5.78 9.03
C ALA A 117 -39.50 5.24 9.82
N ASN A 118 -39.34 5.12 11.11
CA ASN A 118 -40.39 5.09 12.14
C ASN A 118 -41.49 4.03 12.10
N THR A 119 -41.41 2.90 11.40
CA THR A 119 -42.46 1.91 11.45
C THR A 119 -42.04 0.60 12.05
N THR A 120 -42.76 0.19 13.09
CA THR A 120 -42.65 -1.08 13.79
C THR A 120 -42.89 -2.31 12.90
N THR A 121 -43.38 -2.10 11.69
CA THR A 121 -43.90 -3.17 10.79
C THR A 121 -43.27 -3.26 9.42
N ALA A 122 -42.53 -2.29 8.95
CA ALA A 122 -42.04 -2.29 7.59
C ALA A 122 -40.71 -3.08 7.49
N GLY A 123 -40.80 -4.32 7.14
CA GLY A 123 -39.72 -5.07 6.48
C GLY A 123 -38.52 -5.49 7.31
N GLY A 124 -38.55 -5.51 8.62
CA GLY A 124 -37.48 -6.02 9.48
C GLY A 124 -37.48 -7.56 9.54
N GLY A 125 -36.32 -8.21 9.44
CA GLY A 125 -36.10 -9.62 9.77
C GLY A 125 -35.42 -9.74 11.11
N ASP A 126 -35.78 -10.78 11.87
CA ASP A 126 -35.14 -11.11 13.14
C ASP A 126 -33.96 -12.03 12.88
N PHE A 127 -32.89 -11.77 13.61
CA PHE A 127 -31.64 -12.51 13.53
C PHE A 127 -31.22 -12.96 14.93
N THR A 128 -30.80 -14.22 15.04
CA THR A 128 -30.21 -14.74 16.26
C THR A 128 -28.70 -14.50 16.25
N VAL A 129 -28.21 -13.72 17.20
CA VAL A 129 -26.80 -13.47 17.45
C VAL A 129 -26.30 -14.44 18.50
N THR A 130 -25.20 -15.12 18.23
CA THR A 130 -24.54 -16.06 19.14
C THR A 130 -23.27 -15.43 19.75
N ASP A 131 -22.55 -16.15 20.58
CA ASP A 131 -21.27 -15.76 21.17
C ASP A 131 -20.07 -15.82 20.19
N GLN A 132 -20.33 -16.16 18.93
CA GLN A 132 -19.34 -16.12 17.84
C GLN A 132 -19.61 -14.94 16.93
N TRP A 133 -18.55 -14.30 16.40
CA TRP A 133 -18.70 -13.25 15.43
C TRP A 133 -19.38 -13.76 14.16
N GLN A 134 -20.48 -13.14 13.79
CA GLN A 134 -21.26 -13.46 12.59
C GLN A 134 -21.55 -12.17 11.85
N ARG A 135 -21.56 -12.23 10.52
CA ARG A 135 -21.95 -11.11 9.67
C ARG A 135 -23.44 -11.20 9.37
N PHE A 136 -24.15 -10.17 9.67
CA PHE A 136 -25.57 -10.00 9.38
C PHE A 136 -25.76 -9.01 8.26
N SER A 137 -26.69 -9.27 7.36
CA SER A 137 -26.98 -8.34 6.29
C SER A 137 -28.45 -8.34 5.91
N ARG A 138 -28.89 -7.20 5.36
CA ARG A 138 -30.25 -7.07 4.85
C ARG A 138 -30.25 -6.28 3.56
N GLN A 139 -30.98 -6.81 2.56
CA GLN A 139 -31.27 -6.12 1.33
C GLN A 139 -32.41 -5.12 1.55
N SER A 140 -32.29 -3.96 0.95
CA SER A 140 -33.34 -2.96 0.83
C SER A 140 -33.65 -2.74 -0.64
N SER A 141 -34.89 -2.85 -0.99
CA SER A 141 -35.39 -2.47 -2.32
C SER A 141 -36.37 -1.33 -2.13
N GLY A 142 -36.03 -0.13 -2.44
CA GLY A 142 -37.01 0.95 -2.37
C GLY A 142 -36.47 2.36 -2.32
N ASN A 143 -37.25 3.27 -2.83
CA ASN A 143 -36.98 4.69 -2.96
C ASN A 143 -36.80 5.38 -1.60
N GLY A 144 -35.68 6.05 -1.41
CA GLY A 144 -35.53 7.07 -0.37
C GLY A 144 -35.45 6.59 1.07
N GLN A 145 -35.00 5.32 1.31
CA GLN A 145 -34.74 4.84 2.68
C GLN A 145 -33.47 5.48 3.21
N THR A 146 -33.61 6.41 4.11
CA THR A 146 -32.48 7.18 4.67
C THR A 146 -32.00 6.66 6.04
N ARG A 147 -32.59 5.58 6.56
CA ARG A 147 -32.29 5.10 7.91
C ARG A 147 -32.15 3.59 7.94
N PHE A 148 -31.05 3.13 8.51
CA PHE A 148 -30.76 1.72 8.80
C PHE A 148 -30.39 1.59 10.25
N GLY A 149 -30.72 0.45 10.88
CA GLY A 149 -30.45 0.32 12.28
C GLY A 149 -30.59 -1.09 12.84
N ILE A 150 -30.22 -1.23 14.10
CA ILE A 150 -30.34 -2.45 14.89
C ILE A 150 -31.32 -2.17 16.04
N SER A 151 -32.29 -3.05 16.25
CA SER A 151 -33.23 -2.96 17.35
C SER A 151 -33.34 -4.27 18.14
N ASN A 152 -33.87 -4.17 19.37
CA ASN A 152 -34.06 -5.29 20.29
C ASN A 152 -35.35 -6.08 20.09
N HIS A 153 -35.96 -6.06 18.94
CA HIS A 153 -37.17 -6.78 18.63
C HIS A 153 -38.23 -6.74 19.76
N LEU A 154 -39.14 -5.78 19.69
CA LEU A 154 -40.29 -5.62 20.62
C LEU A 154 -39.92 -5.66 22.12
N ASN A 155 -38.79 -5.07 22.48
CA ASN A 155 -38.29 -5.02 23.88
C ASN A 155 -37.96 -6.38 24.52
N SER A 156 -37.85 -7.45 23.73
CA SER A 156 -37.62 -8.81 24.24
C SER A 156 -36.23 -9.02 24.84
N GLN A 157 -35.30 -8.09 24.61
CA GLN A 157 -33.89 -8.21 24.94
C GLN A 157 -33.40 -7.10 25.90
N ILE A 158 -34.28 -6.59 26.78
CA ILE A 158 -33.89 -5.58 27.80
C ILE A 158 -32.84 -6.18 28.71
N GLY A 159 -31.76 -5.47 28.97
CA GLY A 159 -30.62 -5.92 29.73
C GLY A 159 -29.58 -6.73 28.95
N THR A 160 -29.86 -7.08 27.71
CA THR A 160 -28.93 -7.83 26.87
C THR A 160 -27.93 -6.89 26.22
N SER A 161 -26.68 -7.34 26.16
CA SER A 161 -25.59 -6.65 25.46
C SER A 161 -25.10 -7.49 24.29
N ILE A 162 -24.87 -6.82 23.16
CA ILE A 162 -24.21 -7.39 21.99
C ILE A 162 -22.97 -6.55 21.62
N LEU A 163 -21.97 -7.20 21.10
CA LEU A 163 -20.83 -6.55 20.48
C LEU A 163 -21.12 -6.36 18.99
N ILE A 164 -20.83 -5.20 18.47
CA ILE A 164 -21.11 -4.82 17.07
C ILE A 164 -19.88 -4.19 16.42
N TRP A 165 -19.67 -4.45 15.10
CA TRP A 165 -18.53 -3.94 14.36
C TRP A 165 -18.75 -3.99 12.85
N GLY A 166 -17.95 -3.22 12.09
CA GLY A 166 -17.81 -3.35 10.64
C GLY A 166 -19.09 -3.05 9.86
N PHE A 167 -19.67 -1.88 10.11
CA PHE A 167 -20.86 -1.44 9.41
C PHE A 167 -20.57 -1.07 7.97
N GLN A 168 -21.38 -1.57 7.05
CA GLN A 168 -21.22 -1.34 5.62
C GLN A 168 -22.59 -1.18 4.96
N PHE A 169 -22.72 -0.16 4.13
CA PHE A 169 -23.86 0.05 3.26
C PHE A 169 -23.37 0.16 1.83
N GLU A 170 -23.94 -0.67 0.97
CA GLU A 170 -23.53 -0.80 -0.43
C GLU A 170 -24.75 -0.67 -1.34
N GLU A 171 -24.60 0.08 -2.44
CA GLU A 171 -25.61 0.20 -3.48
C GLU A 171 -25.36 -0.76 -4.63
N GLY A 172 -26.45 -1.19 -5.28
CA GLY A 172 -26.39 -2.05 -6.46
C GLY A 172 -25.99 -3.50 -6.21
N VAL A 173 -25.97 -3.95 -4.94
CA VAL A 173 -25.57 -5.32 -4.60
C VAL A 173 -26.69 -6.12 -3.94
N THR A 174 -26.77 -7.38 -4.29
CA THR A 174 -27.71 -8.35 -3.69
C THR A 174 -27.15 -9.04 -2.47
N GLU A 175 -25.81 -9.18 -2.38
CA GLU A 175 -25.09 -9.74 -1.25
C GLU A 175 -23.99 -8.78 -0.79
N PRO A 176 -23.66 -8.72 0.52
CA PRO A 176 -22.62 -7.85 1.01
C PRO A 176 -21.27 -8.33 0.49
N THR A 177 -20.47 -7.39 -0.04
CA THR A 177 -19.07 -7.69 -0.36
C THR A 177 -18.23 -7.82 0.92
N ASN A 178 -16.96 -8.18 0.80
CA ASN A 178 -16.06 -8.18 1.95
C ASN A 178 -16.06 -6.82 2.62
N PHE A 179 -15.82 -6.80 3.94
CA PHE A 179 -15.79 -5.56 4.70
C PHE A 179 -14.76 -4.59 4.13
N ILE A 180 -15.20 -3.37 3.85
CA ILE A 180 -14.38 -2.28 3.30
C ILE A 180 -14.07 -1.31 4.45
N PRO A 181 -12.85 -1.34 5.03
CA PRO A 181 -12.47 -0.37 6.04
C PRO A 181 -12.36 1.02 5.40
N THR A 182 -12.98 2.00 6.03
CA THR A 182 -12.79 3.38 5.64
C THR A 182 -11.56 3.94 6.35
N THR A 183 -10.55 4.28 5.59
CA THR A 183 -9.29 4.98 5.90
C THR A 183 -8.04 4.17 6.22
N ALA A 184 -7.05 4.38 5.38
CA ALA A 184 -5.66 4.74 5.68
C ALA A 184 -5.04 5.23 4.36
N SER A 185 -4.40 6.37 4.35
CA SER A 185 -3.72 6.85 3.15
C SER A 185 -2.22 6.56 3.24
N PHE A 186 -1.70 5.84 2.25
CA PHE A 186 -0.26 5.76 2.02
C PHE A 186 0.24 7.14 1.60
N THR A 187 1.31 7.63 2.21
CA THR A 187 1.97 8.84 1.76
C THR A 187 2.88 8.48 0.60
N SER A 188 2.68 9.14 -0.51
CA SER A 188 3.27 8.88 -1.81
C SER A 188 4.81 8.89 -1.83
N ARG A 189 5.40 8.06 -2.69
CA ARG A 189 6.85 7.93 -2.89
C ARG A 189 7.27 8.52 -4.24
N LEU A 190 8.41 9.21 -4.27
CA LEU A 190 9.08 9.63 -5.50
C LEU A 190 10.01 8.53 -6.02
N GLY A 191 10.03 8.34 -7.34
CA GLY A 191 10.94 7.39 -8.02
C GLY A 191 10.39 5.98 -8.22
N ASN A 192 11.18 5.16 -8.91
CA ASN A 192 10.85 3.78 -9.22
C ASN A 192 11.24 2.88 -8.05
N ALA A 193 10.35 1.98 -7.66
CA ALA A 193 10.64 0.97 -6.65
C ALA A 193 9.99 -0.34 -7.04
N THR A 194 10.65 -1.43 -6.75
CA THR A 194 10.18 -2.76 -7.11
C THR A 194 9.67 -3.53 -5.89
N TYR A 195 8.88 -4.55 -6.15
CA TYR A 195 8.39 -5.53 -5.19
C TYR A 195 8.24 -6.88 -5.89
N VAL A 196 8.08 -7.94 -5.14
CA VAL A 196 7.77 -9.27 -5.68
C VAL A 196 6.25 -9.42 -5.73
N ASP A 197 5.70 -9.72 -6.90
CA ASP A 197 4.26 -9.96 -7.05
C ASP A 197 3.85 -11.38 -6.60
N SER A 198 2.56 -11.68 -6.66
CA SER A 198 2.00 -13.01 -6.30
C SER A 198 2.47 -14.16 -7.19
N ASN A 199 3.11 -13.88 -8.31
CA ASN A 199 3.71 -14.87 -9.20
C ASN A 199 5.23 -15.02 -8.99
N GLY A 200 5.79 -14.35 -7.98
CA GLY A 200 7.22 -14.34 -7.72
C GLY A 200 8.05 -13.47 -8.67
N LEU A 201 7.39 -12.60 -9.44
CA LEU A 201 8.06 -11.71 -10.40
C LEU A 201 8.37 -10.34 -9.78
N ILE A 202 9.50 -9.78 -10.17
CA ILE A 202 9.89 -8.43 -9.78
C ILE A 202 9.05 -7.42 -10.58
N LYS A 203 8.21 -6.67 -9.92
CA LYS A 203 7.39 -5.63 -10.53
C LYS A 203 7.79 -4.25 -10.04
N THR A 204 7.73 -3.27 -10.91
CA THR A 204 7.83 -1.86 -10.53
C THR A 204 6.47 -1.42 -10.00
N ALA A 205 6.45 -0.79 -8.83
CA ALA A 205 5.21 -0.20 -8.32
C ALA A 205 4.74 0.90 -9.28
N ALA A 206 3.49 0.80 -9.70
CA ALA A 206 2.93 1.76 -10.64
C ALA A 206 3.00 3.19 -10.08
N LYS A 207 3.33 4.13 -10.94
CA LYS A 207 3.35 5.55 -10.64
C LYS A 207 2.18 6.23 -11.34
N ASN A 208 1.56 7.17 -10.66
CA ASN A 208 0.73 8.13 -11.37
C ASN A 208 1.63 9.21 -11.97
N LEU A 209 1.72 9.23 -13.28
CA LEU A 209 2.53 10.18 -14.06
C LEU A 209 1.88 11.55 -14.19
N PHE A 210 0.58 11.67 -13.90
CA PHE A 210 -0.07 12.96 -13.77
C PHE A 210 0.27 13.60 -12.43
N ARG A 211 0.28 14.92 -12.42
CA ARG A 211 0.22 15.74 -11.20
C ARG A 211 -1.19 16.27 -11.05
N LYS A 212 -1.53 16.76 -9.86
CA LYS A 212 -2.87 17.35 -9.63
C LYS A 212 -4.00 16.42 -10.06
N SER A 213 -3.91 15.16 -9.65
CA SER A 213 -4.80 14.10 -10.12
C SER A 213 -6.26 14.23 -9.66
N GLU A 214 -6.53 15.09 -8.67
CA GLU A 214 -7.88 15.39 -8.19
C GLU A 214 -8.30 16.85 -8.45
N GLU A 215 -7.46 17.59 -9.16
CA GLU A 215 -7.65 19.02 -9.38
C GLU A 215 -7.70 19.34 -10.91
N PRO A 216 -8.71 18.90 -11.67
CA PRO A 216 -8.81 19.18 -13.12
C PRO A 216 -8.92 20.67 -13.41
N ASN A 217 -9.29 21.49 -12.42
CA ASN A 217 -9.32 22.95 -12.54
C ASN A 217 -7.93 23.59 -12.45
N ASP A 218 -6.91 22.91 -11.91
CA ASP A 218 -5.54 23.44 -11.79
C ASP A 218 -4.93 23.78 -13.16
N GLY A 219 -4.03 24.75 -13.19
CA GLY A 219 -3.29 25.16 -14.40
C GLY A 219 -2.34 24.09 -14.96
N TYR A 220 -2.09 23.02 -14.25
CA TYR A 220 -1.38 21.84 -14.78
C TYR A 220 -2.12 21.22 -15.97
N TRP A 221 -3.46 21.18 -15.91
CA TRP A 221 -4.31 20.67 -16.97
C TRP A 221 -4.64 21.74 -18.00
N THR A 222 -4.43 21.43 -19.25
CA THR A 222 -4.78 22.35 -20.33
C THR A 222 -6.26 22.21 -20.70
N LYS A 223 -6.94 23.32 -20.72
CA LYS A 223 -8.32 23.48 -21.15
C LYS A 223 -8.35 24.52 -22.29
N PRO A 224 -8.65 24.16 -23.55
CA PRO A 224 -8.74 25.14 -24.63
C PRO A 224 -9.75 26.23 -24.27
N SER A 225 -9.47 27.48 -24.67
CA SER A 225 -10.36 28.61 -24.37
C SER A 225 -11.78 28.37 -24.88
N GLY A 226 -12.77 28.54 -23.99
CA GLY A 226 -14.18 28.32 -24.34
C GLY A 226 -14.55 26.85 -24.59
N SER A 227 -13.77 25.89 -24.08
CA SER A 227 -14.04 24.45 -24.29
C SER A 227 -14.87 23.83 -23.20
N VAL A 228 -14.41 23.91 -21.96
CA VAL A 228 -15.08 23.34 -20.77
C VAL A 228 -15.05 24.33 -19.61
N GLY A 229 -16.12 24.35 -18.82
CA GLY A 229 -16.15 24.91 -17.47
C GLY A 229 -15.96 23.82 -16.44
N ILE A 230 -15.40 24.17 -15.28
CA ILE A 230 -15.22 23.26 -14.17
C ILE A 230 -15.77 23.88 -12.89
N ASP A 231 -16.72 23.20 -12.26
CA ASP A 231 -17.15 23.52 -10.90
C ASP A 231 -16.37 22.60 -9.95
N ALA A 232 -15.49 23.20 -9.16
CA ALA A 232 -14.57 22.44 -8.30
C ALA A 232 -15.23 22.01 -7.00
N ASN A 233 -14.92 20.79 -6.53
CA ASN A 233 -15.33 20.26 -5.23
C ASN A 233 -16.85 20.28 -4.99
N VAL A 234 -17.64 19.86 -5.95
CA VAL A 234 -19.11 19.95 -5.90
C VAL A 234 -19.81 18.60 -5.72
N GLU A 235 -19.06 17.50 -5.74
CA GLU A 235 -19.61 16.14 -5.54
C GLU A 235 -18.68 15.33 -4.60
N THR A 236 -19.27 14.37 -3.89
CA THR A 236 -18.53 13.45 -3.05
C THR A 236 -17.78 12.44 -3.93
N ALA A 237 -16.47 12.43 -3.83
CA ALA A 237 -15.57 11.53 -4.54
C ALA A 237 -15.64 10.08 -4.01
N PRO A 238 -15.09 9.09 -4.75
CA PRO A 238 -15.05 7.69 -4.29
C PRO A 238 -14.34 7.46 -2.94
N ASP A 239 -13.43 8.33 -2.55
CA ASP A 239 -12.73 8.28 -1.25
C ASP A 239 -13.56 8.87 -0.08
N GLY A 240 -14.77 9.36 -0.36
CA GLY A 240 -15.68 9.95 0.63
C GLY A 240 -15.44 11.44 0.91
N THR A 241 -14.48 12.08 0.25
CA THR A 241 -14.22 13.52 0.39
C THR A 241 -15.02 14.33 -0.61
N LEU A 242 -15.34 15.59 -0.27
CA LEU A 242 -16.01 16.51 -1.21
C LEU A 242 -14.94 17.17 -2.11
N THR A 243 -14.37 16.38 -3.03
CA THR A 243 -13.26 16.78 -3.89
C THR A 243 -13.46 16.45 -5.37
N ALA A 244 -14.61 15.91 -5.74
CA ALA A 244 -14.89 15.65 -7.14
C ALA A 244 -15.42 16.91 -7.84
N ASP A 245 -14.95 17.13 -9.07
CA ASP A 245 -15.26 18.30 -9.88
C ASP A 245 -16.29 17.96 -10.97
N LYS A 246 -17.18 18.92 -11.30
CA LYS A 246 -18.09 18.80 -12.43
C LYS A 246 -17.47 19.43 -13.67
N VAL A 247 -17.28 18.65 -14.73
CA VAL A 247 -16.79 19.10 -16.03
C VAL A 247 -17.99 19.34 -16.93
N LYS A 248 -18.10 20.58 -17.46
CA LYS A 248 -19.22 21.07 -18.28
C LYS A 248 -18.74 21.52 -19.63
N PRO A 249 -19.21 20.93 -20.77
CA PRO A 249 -18.86 21.41 -22.09
C PRO A 249 -19.52 22.78 -22.36
N SER A 250 -18.81 23.65 -23.10
CA SER A 250 -19.38 24.95 -23.50
C SER A 250 -20.49 24.78 -24.52
N ALA A 251 -21.28 25.83 -24.72
CA ALA A 251 -22.36 25.84 -25.72
C ALA A 251 -21.84 25.94 -27.18
N ASN A 252 -20.55 26.08 -27.39
CA ASN A 252 -19.96 26.20 -28.71
C ASN A 252 -20.00 24.85 -29.44
N ASN A 253 -20.31 24.85 -30.73
CA ASN A 253 -20.18 23.64 -31.55
C ASN A 253 -18.76 23.48 -32.01
N ASN A 254 -17.97 22.66 -31.31
CA ASN A 254 -16.57 22.42 -31.63
C ASN A 254 -16.08 21.05 -31.07
N PRO A 255 -14.92 20.55 -31.56
CA PRO A 255 -14.36 19.27 -31.10
C PRO A 255 -13.42 19.42 -29.86
N ASN A 256 -13.47 20.52 -29.16
CA ASN A 256 -12.52 20.81 -28.08
C ASN A 256 -13.14 20.86 -26.70
N HIS A 257 -14.22 20.12 -26.46
CA HIS A 257 -14.77 19.95 -25.12
C HIS A 257 -13.91 19.00 -24.29
N ILE A 258 -12.66 19.39 -24.01
CA ILE A 258 -11.62 18.52 -23.47
C ILE A 258 -10.84 19.15 -22.33
N ILE A 259 -10.33 18.28 -21.48
CA ILE A 259 -9.20 18.52 -20.57
C ILE A 259 -8.07 17.65 -21.05
N TYR A 260 -6.85 18.17 -21.17
CA TYR A 260 -5.73 17.35 -21.61
C TYR A 260 -4.41 17.72 -20.95
N LYS A 261 -3.45 16.77 -21.04
CA LYS A 261 -2.06 16.99 -20.66
C LYS A 261 -1.13 16.48 -21.76
N GLY A 262 -0.17 17.32 -22.16
CA GLY A 262 0.99 16.88 -22.93
C GLY A 262 1.91 16.07 -22.02
N ILE A 263 2.14 14.80 -22.36
CA ILE A 263 2.91 13.87 -21.54
C ILE A 263 3.47 12.75 -22.42
N THR A 264 4.66 12.24 -22.08
CA THR A 264 5.18 11.03 -22.71
C THR A 264 4.42 9.83 -22.17
N MET A 265 3.54 9.28 -23.02
CA MET A 265 2.79 8.07 -22.66
C MET A 265 3.73 6.86 -22.68
N PRO A 266 3.71 6.02 -21.65
CA PRO A 266 4.47 4.77 -21.63
C PRO A 266 3.99 3.80 -22.72
N VAL A 267 4.85 2.89 -23.14
CA VAL A 267 4.41 1.69 -23.87
C VAL A 267 3.55 0.85 -22.92
N ASN A 268 2.40 0.36 -23.40
CA ASN A 268 1.37 -0.31 -22.56
C ASN A 268 0.84 0.59 -21.45
N SER A 269 0.45 1.80 -21.79
CA SER A 269 -0.10 2.76 -20.81
C SER A 269 -1.48 2.36 -20.31
N TYR A 270 -1.69 2.63 -19.01
CA TYR A 270 -2.97 2.55 -18.33
C TYR A 270 -3.44 3.97 -18.00
N PHE A 271 -4.39 4.47 -18.76
CA PHE A 271 -4.99 5.78 -18.52
C PHE A 271 -6.35 5.59 -17.85
N SER A 272 -6.54 6.08 -16.64
CA SER A 272 -7.79 5.92 -15.90
C SER A 272 -8.29 7.22 -15.28
N ILE A 273 -9.60 7.26 -15.05
CA ILE A 273 -10.31 8.32 -14.37
C ILE A 273 -11.49 7.73 -13.59
N HIS A 274 -11.83 8.36 -12.48
CA HIS A 274 -13.10 8.10 -11.79
C HIS A 274 -14.13 9.09 -12.32
N ALA A 275 -15.26 8.57 -12.78
CA ALA A 275 -16.32 9.39 -13.37
C ALA A 275 -17.71 8.95 -12.91
N LYS A 276 -18.61 9.91 -12.83
CA LYS A 276 -20.02 9.72 -12.46
C LYS A 276 -20.90 10.54 -13.39
N ALA A 277 -21.98 9.94 -13.89
CA ALA A 277 -22.97 10.64 -14.69
C ALA A 277 -23.67 11.75 -13.88
N ALA A 278 -23.92 12.85 -14.54
CA ALA A 278 -24.89 13.86 -14.13
C ALA A 278 -25.91 14.06 -15.26
N GLU A 279 -25.95 15.20 -15.88
CA GLU A 279 -26.80 15.42 -17.08
C GLU A 279 -26.19 14.74 -18.32
N MET A 280 -24.85 14.57 -18.32
CA MET A 280 -24.12 13.81 -19.32
C MET A 280 -23.69 12.45 -18.77
N SER A 281 -23.67 11.44 -19.65
CA SER A 281 -23.38 10.06 -19.28
C SER A 281 -22.24 9.40 -20.06
N TYR A 282 -21.59 10.12 -20.96
CA TYR A 282 -20.46 9.55 -21.72
C TYR A 282 -19.16 10.31 -21.46
N ILE A 283 -18.11 9.54 -21.19
CA ILE A 283 -16.76 10.06 -21.04
C ILE A 283 -15.78 9.25 -21.90
N LYS A 284 -14.94 9.94 -22.64
CA LYS A 284 -13.94 9.32 -23.52
C LYS A 284 -12.54 9.65 -23.02
N LEU A 285 -11.71 8.63 -22.92
CA LEU A 285 -10.27 8.75 -22.73
C LEU A 285 -9.59 8.58 -24.09
N ILE A 286 -8.67 9.48 -24.42
CA ILE A 286 -7.98 9.50 -25.70
C ILE A 286 -6.48 9.61 -25.45
N ALA A 287 -5.71 8.69 -26.02
CA ALA A 287 -4.29 8.85 -26.24
C ALA A 287 -4.07 9.39 -27.64
N GLN A 288 -3.50 10.58 -27.75
CA GLN A 288 -3.33 11.29 -29.00
C GLN A 288 -1.85 11.55 -29.28
N LYS A 289 -1.40 11.24 -30.49
CA LYS A 289 -0.02 11.50 -30.89
C LYS A 289 0.27 13.00 -31.00
N SER A 290 1.50 13.42 -30.69
CA SER A 290 1.89 14.84 -30.64
C SER A 290 1.75 15.59 -31.96
N ASP A 291 1.87 14.89 -33.09
CA ASP A 291 1.71 15.43 -34.44
C ASP A 291 0.25 15.46 -34.92
N ASN A 292 -0.70 15.05 -34.07
CA ASN A 292 -2.12 14.92 -34.40
C ASN A 292 -2.43 13.95 -35.55
N SER A 293 -1.51 13.06 -35.92
CA SER A 293 -1.67 12.13 -37.04
C SER A 293 -2.62 10.97 -36.71
N THR A 294 -2.67 10.55 -35.47
CA THR A 294 -3.50 9.43 -35.00
C THR A 294 -3.82 9.51 -33.50
N SER A 295 -4.76 8.69 -33.09
CA SER A 295 -5.14 8.51 -31.68
C SER A 295 -5.70 7.12 -31.45
N SER A 296 -5.67 6.72 -30.17
CA SER A 296 -6.43 5.61 -29.61
C SER A 296 -7.49 6.17 -28.66
N HIS A 297 -8.61 5.49 -28.49
CA HIS A 297 -9.59 5.91 -27.48
C HIS A 297 -10.41 4.75 -26.91
N VAL A 298 -11.00 5.02 -25.76
CA VAL A 298 -12.08 4.24 -25.18
C VAL A 298 -13.16 5.22 -24.71
N ASN A 299 -14.39 5.01 -25.14
CA ASN A 299 -15.57 5.74 -24.69
C ASN A 299 -16.39 4.90 -23.72
N PHE A 300 -16.82 5.47 -22.61
CA PHE A 300 -17.54 4.81 -21.53
C PHE A 300 -18.93 5.39 -21.38
N ASN A 301 -19.92 4.51 -21.18
CA ASN A 301 -21.28 4.89 -20.83
C ASN A 301 -21.46 4.73 -19.31
N LEU A 302 -21.53 5.86 -18.61
CA LEU A 302 -21.69 5.93 -17.16
C LEU A 302 -23.12 5.70 -16.68
N ALA A 303 -24.12 5.71 -17.57
CA ALA A 303 -25.50 5.44 -17.20
C ALA A 303 -25.75 3.95 -16.93
N ASN A 304 -25.01 3.08 -17.62
CA ASN A 304 -25.16 1.63 -17.49
C ASN A 304 -23.87 0.88 -17.14
N GLY A 305 -22.73 1.60 -16.98
CA GLY A 305 -21.45 1.00 -16.58
C GLY A 305 -20.85 0.09 -17.66
N THR A 306 -20.86 0.51 -18.92
CA THR A 306 -20.32 -0.28 -20.04
C THR A 306 -19.28 0.48 -20.84
N VAL A 307 -18.36 -0.26 -21.45
CA VAL A 307 -17.52 0.28 -22.54
C VAL A 307 -18.40 0.44 -23.76
N HIS A 308 -18.46 1.66 -24.30
CA HIS A 308 -19.37 2.02 -25.37
C HIS A 308 -18.73 1.90 -26.77
N ASP A 309 -17.50 2.39 -26.92
CA ASP A 309 -16.75 2.40 -28.20
C ASP A 309 -15.24 2.39 -27.94
N THR A 310 -14.48 1.77 -28.87
CA THR A 310 -13.02 1.70 -28.75
C THR A 310 -12.35 1.85 -30.12
N LYS A 311 -11.13 2.42 -30.13
CA LYS A 311 -10.25 2.48 -31.28
C LYS A 311 -8.80 2.25 -30.85
N ASN A 312 -8.17 1.19 -31.34
CA ASN A 312 -6.76 0.85 -31.08
C ASN A 312 -6.38 0.73 -29.59
N ALA A 313 -7.35 0.56 -28.71
CA ALA A 313 -7.17 0.40 -27.27
C ALA A 313 -8.23 -0.55 -26.72
N THR A 314 -7.99 -1.09 -25.55
CA THR A 314 -8.99 -1.87 -24.79
C THR A 314 -9.46 -1.07 -23.58
N GLY A 315 -10.73 -1.24 -23.22
CA GLY A 315 -11.37 -0.54 -22.12
C GLY A 315 -11.84 -1.49 -21.05
N GLU A 316 -11.79 -1.01 -19.82
CA GLU A 316 -12.39 -1.65 -18.66
C GLU A 316 -13.13 -0.60 -17.84
N ILE A 317 -14.31 -0.92 -17.32
CA ILE A 317 -15.08 -0.05 -16.46
C ILE A 317 -15.48 -0.81 -15.20
N ILE A 318 -15.15 -0.27 -14.04
CA ILE A 318 -15.34 -0.90 -12.74
C ILE A 318 -16.31 -0.03 -11.92
N SER A 319 -17.42 -0.61 -11.50
CA SER A 319 -18.38 0.09 -10.63
C SER A 319 -17.83 0.23 -9.21
N LEU A 320 -17.88 1.44 -8.68
CA LEU A 320 -17.45 1.77 -7.32
C LEU A 320 -18.61 2.04 -6.36
N GLY A 321 -19.87 1.92 -6.85
CA GLY A 321 -21.06 2.32 -6.12
C GLY A 321 -21.37 3.80 -6.29
N ASN A 322 -22.55 4.22 -5.81
CA ASN A 322 -23.04 5.61 -5.88
C ASN A 322 -23.02 6.25 -7.29
N GLY A 323 -23.09 5.45 -8.35
CA GLY A 323 -22.98 5.92 -9.72
C GLY A 323 -21.56 6.26 -10.15
N TRP A 324 -20.54 6.05 -9.31
CA TRP A 324 -19.15 6.19 -9.65
C TRP A 324 -18.60 4.94 -10.36
N TYR A 325 -17.80 5.21 -11.38
CA TYR A 325 -17.06 4.19 -12.11
C TYR A 325 -15.60 4.59 -12.22
N ARG A 326 -14.71 3.60 -12.12
CA ARG A 326 -13.34 3.74 -12.60
C ARG A 326 -13.30 3.31 -14.05
N CYS A 327 -13.00 4.23 -14.94
CA CYS A 327 -12.86 4.03 -16.38
C CYS A 327 -11.39 3.87 -16.70
N ILE A 328 -10.99 2.76 -17.32
CA ILE A 328 -9.58 2.42 -17.60
C ILE A 328 -9.44 2.17 -19.10
N MET A 329 -8.52 2.88 -19.72
CA MET A 329 -8.07 2.66 -21.09
C MET A 329 -6.68 2.04 -21.06
N LYS A 330 -6.50 0.90 -21.72
CA LYS A 330 -5.21 0.21 -21.91
C LYS A 330 -4.78 0.42 -23.37
N ASP A 331 -3.66 1.13 -23.57
CA ASP A 331 -3.14 1.48 -24.89
C ASP A 331 -1.68 1.08 -25.03
N ASN A 332 -1.34 0.42 -26.12
CA ASN A 332 0.03 0.04 -26.49
C ASN A 332 0.51 0.66 -27.81
N SER A 333 -0.27 1.54 -28.41
CA SER A 333 -0.05 2.05 -29.76
C SER A 333 0.49 3.49 -29.80
N ILE A 334 0.19 4.31 -28.78
CA ILE A 334 0.61 5.71 -28.72
C ILE A 334 1.74 5.88 -27.70
N VAL A 335 2.88 6.33 -28.18
CA VAL A 335 4.04 6.69 -27.35
C VAL A 335 4.31 8.19 -27.51
N GLY A 336 4.24 8.93 -26.42
CA GLY A 336 4.31 10.39 -26.42
C GLY A 336 3.03 11.06 -26.93
N GLY A 337 2.84 12.33 -26.63
CA GLY A 337 1.73 13.14 -27.11
C GLY A 337 0.84 13.68 -26.02
N PHE A 338 -0.46 13.42 -26.09
CA PHE A 338 -1.45 13.99 -25.20
C PHE A 338 -2.37 12.91 -24.62
N ALA A 339 -2.57 12.95 -23.32
CA ALA A 339 -3.66 12.27 -22.62
C ALA A 339 -4.85 13.24 -22.54
N VAL A 340 -6.00 12.84 -23.11
CA VAL A 340 -7.17 13.70 -23.27
C VAL A 340 -8.39 13.07 -22.62
N ILE A 341 -9.16 13.87 -21.91
CA ILE A 341 -10.43 13.53 -21.27
C ILE A 341 -11.53 14.35 -21.97
N GLU A 342 -12.54 13.68 -22.48
CA GLU A 342 -13.64 14.30 -23.25
C GLU A 342 -15.00 13.87 -22.72
N PRO A 343 -15.76 14.74 -22.01
CA PRO A 343 -17.21 14.55 -21.90
C PRO A 343 -17.83 14.63 -23.29
N ASN A 344 -18.72 13.70 -23.65
CA ASN A 344 -19.23 13.61 -25.02
C ASN A 344 -20.69 13.12 -25.07
N THR A 345 -21.31 13.07 -26.26
CA THR A 345 -22.72 12.67 -26.42
C THR A 345 -22.88 11.17 -26.71
N GLY A 346 -21.78 10.44 -26.87
CA GLY A 346 -21.79 9.02 -27.23
C GLY A 346 -21.75 8.72 -28.73
N ALA A 347 -21.42 9.71 -29.57
CA ALA A 347 -21.30 9.46 -30.99
C ALA A 347 -20.13 8.52 -31.30
N THR A 348 -20.38 7.53 -32.16
CA THR A 348 -19.38 6.54 -32.63
C THR A 348 -18.93 6.80 -34.07
N SER A 349 -19.53 7.78 -34.74
CA SER A 349 -19.20 8.19 -36.11
C SER A 349 -19.11 9.72 -36.23
N GLY A 350 -18.52 10.23 -37.29
CA GLY A 350 -18.33 11.67 -37.45
C GLY A 350 -17.26 12.26 -36.53
N LEU A 351 -16.44 11.42 -35.91
CA LEU A 351 -15.32 11.86 -35.07
C LEU A 351 -14.20 12.43 -35.92
N THR A 352 -13.42 13.34 -35.36
CA THR A 352 -12.18 13.81 -36.01
C THR A 352 -11.16 12.65 -36.13
N ASN A 353 -10.12 12.82 -36.93
CA ASN A 353 -9.03 11.83 -37.09
C ASN A 353 -8.33 11.50 -35.75
N ILE A 354 -8.40 12.41 -34.80
CA ILE A 354 -7.88 12.27 -33.44
C ILE A 354 -8.96 11.88 -32.40
N SER A 355 -10.06 11.27 -32.86
CA SER A 355 -11.12 10.67 -32.07
C SER A 355 -11.99 11.64 -31.26
N ARG A 356 -11.99 12.94 -31.55
CA ARG A 356 -12.80 13.92 -30.83
C ARG A 356 -14.17 14.09 -31.48
N GLU A 357 -15.18 14.25 -30.67
CA GLU A 357 -16.54 14.54 -31.13
C GLU A 357 -16.76 16.05 -31.32
N THR A 358 -17.43 16.44 -32.42
CA THR A 358 -17.85 17.82 -32.65
C THR A 358 -19.31 17.95 -32.30
N TYR A 359 -19.64 18.70 -31.24
CA TYR A 359 -21.02 18.95 -30.81
C TYR A 359 -21.14 20.32 -30.13
N ALA A 360 -22.34 20.81 -30.05
CA ALA A 360 -22.69 21.96 -29.21
C ALA A 360 -23.05 21.43 -27.80
N GLY A 361 -22.28 21.82 -26.81
CA GLY A 361 -22.56 21.44 -25.41
C GLY A 361 -23.60 22.39 -24.78
N ASN A 362 -23.78 22.24 -23.49
CA ASN A 362 -24.55 23.12 -22.63
C ASN A 362 -23.71 23.42 -21.37
N ALA A 363 -23.49 24.70 -21.10
CA ALA A 363 -22.63 25.13 -19.98
C ALA A 363 -23.18 24.79 -18.59
N SER A 364 -24.41 24.28 -18.47
CA SER A 364 -25.00 23.77 -17.22
C SER A 364 -24.93 22.26 -17.10
N ASP A 365 -24.80 21.52 -18.20
CA ASP A 365 -24.79 20.07 -18.24
C ASP A 365 -23.36 19.58 -18.09
N GLY A 366 -23.16 18.43 -17.43
CA GLY A 366 -21.82 17.91 -17.23
C GLY A 366 -21.82 16.50 -16.66
N LEU A 367 -20.65 16.07 -16.27
CA LEU A 367 -20.40 14.84 -15.52
C LEU A 367 -19.33 15.11 -14.44
N PHE A 368 -19.32 14.28 -13.42
CA PHE A 368 -18.35 14.41 -12.34
C PHE A 368 -17.09 13.59 -12.65
N VAL A 369 -15.94 14.16 -12.31
CA VAL A 369 -14.63 13.51 -12.47
C VAL A 369 -13.79 13.64 -11.21
N TRP A 370 -12.92 12.65 -11.01
CA TRP A 370 -11.98 12.60 -9.89
C TRP A 370 -10.85 11.60 -10.21
N GLY A 371 -9.69 11.77 -9.58
CA GLY A 371 -8.67 10.74 -9.54
C GLY A 371 -8.13 10.32 -10.91
N MET A 372 -7.66 11.28 -11.72
CA MET A 372 -7.01 11.01 -13.00
C MET A 372 -5.65 10.32 -12.78
N MET A 373 -5.38 9.25 -13.54
CA MET A 373 -4.14 8.52 -13.46
C MET A 373 -3.66 8.05 -14.82
N LEU A 374 -2.38 8.24 -15.09
CA LEU A 374 -1.65 7.60 -16.17
C LEU A 374 -0.51 6.79 -15.57
N ALA A 375 -0.42 5.51 -15.90
CA ALA A 375 0.59 4.61 -15.37
C ALA A 375 1.18 3.70 -16.47
N ASP A 376 2.32 3.12 -16.19
CA ASP A 376 3.02 2.13 -17.01
C ASP A 376 2.67 0.68 -16.64
N ALA A 377 1.87 0.50 -15.61
CA ALA A 377 1.37 -0.80 -15.16
C ALA A 377 -0.04 -0.65 -14.57
N GLU A 378 -0.80 -1.74 -14.59
CA GLU A 378 -2.09 -1.81 -13.92
C GLU A 378 -1.89 -1.68 -12.41
N SER A 379 -2.65 -0.79 -11.78
CA SER A 379 -2.61 -0.58 -10.35
C SER A 379 -3.84 0.16 -9.86
N ASP A 380 -3.96 0.24 -8.55
CA ASP A 380 -4.90 1.13 -7.89
C ASP A 380 -4.58 2.59 -8.16
N TYR A 381 -5.59 3.44 -7.94
CA TYR A 381 -5.40 4.87 -8.06
C TYR A 381 -4.38 5.38 -7.05
N VAL A 382 -3.44 6.18 -7.53
CA VAL A 382 -2.43 6.85 -6.73
C VAL A 382 -2.64 8.37 -6.83
N LYS A 383 -3.00 8.97 -5.70
CA LYS A 383 -3.15 10.43 -5.61
C LYS A 383 -1.83 11.15 -5.83
N THR A 384 -1.89 12.23 -6.60
CA THR A 384 -0.74 13.11 -6.84
C THR A 384 -1.14 14.57 -6.60
N THR A 385 -0.18 15.35 -6.11
CA THR A 385 -0.32 16.79 -5.94
C THR A 385 0.63 17.54 -6.88
N THR A 386 1.80 17.94 -6.41
CA THR A 386 2.77 18.71 -7.21
C THR A 386 3.79 17.84 -7.94
N THR A 387 3.88 16.56 -7.62
CA THR A 387 4.88 15.62 -8.16
C THR A 387 4.23 14.30 -8.55
N GLU A 388 4.85 13.59 -9.50
CA GLU A 388 4.53 12.21 -9.81
C GLU A 388 4.83 11.33 -8.60
N THR A 389 3.96 10.37 -8.30
CA THR A 389 4.11 9.53 -7.11
C THR A 389 3.83 8.06 -7.40
N GLY A 390 4.57 7.18 -6.71
CA GLY A 390 4.36 5.73 -6.75
C GLY A 390 3.45 5.26 -5.61
N GLY A 391 2.72 4.20 -5.85
CA GLY A 391 1.82 3.56 -4.88
C GLY A 391 2.56 2.69 -3.84
N PRO A 392 1.82 2.15 -2.85
CA PRO A 392 2.34 1.19 -1.89
C PRO A 392 2.80 -0.10 -2.58
N ARG A 393 3.72 -0.81 -1.92
CA ARG A 393 4.29 -2.06 -2.42
C ARG A 393 3.90 -3.20 -1.47
N TYR A 394 3.07 -4.12 -1.95
CA TYR A 394 2.73 -5.34 -1.22
C TYR A 394 3.54 -6.49 -1.82
N SER A 395 4.51 -6.96 -1.06
CA SER A 395 5.48 -7.93 -1.56
C SER A 395 5.11 -9.36 -1.17
N HIS A 396 5.62 -10.31 -1.95
CA HIS A 396 5.50 -11.74 -1.70
C HIS A 396 6.90 -12.34 -1.53
N ASP A 397 6.96 -13.48 -0.89
CA ASP A 397 8.18 -14.28 -0.88
C ASP A 397 8.35 -14.90 -2.28
N PRO A 398 9.51 -14.74 -2.93
CA PRO A 398 9.68 -15.15 -4.32
C PRO A 398 9.72 -16.68 -4.51
N GLU A 399 9.97 -17.44 -3.47
CA GLU A 399 10.05 -18.90 -3.51
C GLU A 399 8.72 -19.56 -3.11
N THR A 400 8.14 -19.09 -2.01
CA THR A 400 6.91 -19.67 -1.46
C THR A 400 5.64 -19.01 -1.97
N LEU A 401 5.75 -17.83 -2.60
CA LEU A 401 4.66 -16.97 -3.08
C LEU A 401 3.70 -16.49 -1.97
N VAL A 402 4.11 -16.62 -0.72
CA VAL A 402 3.34 -16.16 0.43
C VAL A 402 3.46 -14.64 0.54
N PRO A 403 2.34 -13.92 0.76
CA PRO A 403 2.37 -12.47 1.00
C PRO A 403 3.26 -12.11 2.18
N THR A 404 4.22 -11.21 1.99
CA THR A 404 5.12 -10.73 3.03
C THR A 404 4.70 -9.40 3.63
N GLY A 405 3.72 -8.70 3.03
CA GLY A 405 3.12 -7.48 3.55
C GLY A 405 3.58 -6.20 2.86
N LEU A 406 3.31 -5.06 3.52
CA LEU A 406 3.70 -3.72 3.04
C LEU A 406 5.22 -3.55 3.16
N TYR A 407 5.88 -3.28 2.03
CA TYR A 407 7.32 -3.09 1.95
C TYR A 407 7.66 -1.61 2.13
N LEU A 408 8.43 -1.29 3.18
CA LEU A 408 8.85 0.07 3.52
C LEU A 408 10.39 0.15 3.56
N GLU A 409 10.96 1.06 2.79
CA GLU A 409 12.41 1.20 2.64
C GLU A 409 12.87 2.65 2.73
N PRO A 410 14.12 2.89 3.20
CA PRO A 410 14.78 4.19 3.13
C PRO A 410 15.02 4.62 1.67
N ALA A 411 15.38 5.88 1.47
CA ALA A 411 15.92 6.32 0.19
C ALA A 411 17.19 5.53 -0.16
N ALA A 412 17.30 5.14 -1.41
CA ALA A 412 18.42 4.34 -1.89
C ALA A 412 18.86 4.77 -3.28
N THR A 413 20.14 4.68 -3.56
CA THR A 413 20.72 5.06 -4.86
C THR A 413 21.47 3.89 -5.46
N ASN A 414 20.97 3.37 -6.59
CA ASN A 414 21.74 2.44 -7.40
C ASN A 414 22.83 3.19 -8.16
N LEU A 415 24.06 2.94 -7.80
CA LEU A 415 25.25 3.54 -8.41
C LEU A 415 25.63 2.89 -9.75
N VAL A 416 25.07 1.72 -10.05
CA VAL A 416 25.31 0.97 -11.29
C VAL A 416 24.40 1.51 -12.38
N GLN A 417 25.01 1.86 -13.52
CA GLN A 417 24.33 2.33 -14.73
C GLN A 417 24.05 1.16 -15.68
N GLN A 418 23.01 1.27 -16.53
CA GLN A 418 22.66 0.25 -17.53
C GLN A 418 22.60 -1.16 -16.92
N ASN A 419 21.93 -1.28 -15.78
CA ASN A 419 22.02 -2.46 -14.91
C ASN A 419 21.26 -3.70 -15.41
N THR A 420 20.49 -3.57 -16.48
CA THR A 420 19.82 -4.69 -17.16
C THR A 420 20.40 -5.04 -18.52
N THR A 421 21.04 -4.08 -19.18
CA THR A 421 21.56 -4.24 -20.54
C THR A 421 23.11 -4.33 -20.60
N LEU A 422 23.80 -3.79 -19.60
CA LEU A 422 25.27 -3.72 -19.50
C LEU A 422 25.96 -3.06 -20.73
N SER A 423 25.23 -2.20 -21.44
CA SER A 423 25.68 -1.69 -22.76
C SER A 423 26.95 -0.86 -22.66
N ASN A 424 27.10 -0.03 -21.63
CA ASN A 424 28.25 0.85 -21.40
C ASN A 424 29.32 0.26 -20.44
N TRP A 425 29.18 -1.01 -20.04
CA TRP A 425 30.17 -1.66 -19.18
C TRP A 425 31.44 -2.00 -19.98
N VAL A 426 32.58 -1.90 -19.32
CA VAL A 426 33.87 -2.31 -19.90
C VAL A 426 33.92 -3.83 -20.00
N LYS A 427 34.29 -4.33 -21.16
CA LYS A 427 34.35 -5.77 -21.49
C LYS A 427 35.80 -6.18 -21.66
N ASN A 428 36.27 -7.13 -20.86
CA ASN A 428 37.59 -7.67 -20.98
C ASN A 428 37.51 -9.18 -21.34
N ASN A 429 37.87 -9.51 -22.56
CA ASN A 429 37.78 -10.87 -23.10
C ASN A 429 36.40 -11.55 -22.96
N VAL A 430 35.38 -10.75 -22.93
CA VAL A 430 33.96 -11.16 -22.93
C VAL A 430 33.16 -10.31 -23.91
N ASN A 431 32.05 -10.88 -24.39
CA ASN A 431 31.02 -10.18 -25.16
C ASN A 431 29.74 -10.09 -24.33
N VAL A 432 28.93 -9.08 -24.58
CA VAL A 432 27.58 -8.95 -24.04
C VAL A 432 26.59 -8.90 -25.18
N SER A 433 25.56 -9.71 -25.10
CA SER A 433 24.42 -9.73 -26.04
C SER A 433 23.11 -9.83 -25.25
N ILE A 434 22.00 -9.45 -25.89
CA ILE A 434 20.67 -9.65 -25.32
C ILE A 434 20.08 -10.93 -25.93
N ASP A 435 19.65 -11.85 -25.06
CA ASP A 435 19.00 -13.09 -25.47
C ASP A 435 17.49 -13.00 -25.24
N ASN A 436 16.75 -12.77 -26.31
CA ASN A 436 15.31 -12.57 -26.25
C ASN A 436 14.50 -13.85 -25.95
N ASN A 437 15.14 -15.02 -25.89
CA ASN A 437 14.49 -16.27 -25.50
C ASN A 437 14.50 -16.50 -23.97
N ILE A 438 15.19 -15.66 -23.23
CA ILE A 438 15.29 -15.79 -21.78
C ILE A 438 14.33 -14.80 -21.10
N THR A 439 13.48 -15.34 -20.26
CA THR A 439 12.60 -14.53 -19.39
C THR A 439 13.39 -14.02 -18.20
N ASN A 440 13.36 -12.72 -18.01
CA ASN A 440 13.96 -12.00 -16.88
C ASN A 440 13.18 -12.21 -15.56
N PRO A 441 13.77 -11.87 -14.42
CA PRO A 441 13.07 -11.91 -13.13
C PRO A 441 11.80 -11.06 -13.05
N ASP A 442 11.63 -10.05 -13.91
CA ASP A 442 10.44 -9.20 -13.98
C ASP A 442 9.34 -9.73 -14.93
N GLY A 443 9.61 -10.88 -15.58
CA GLY A 443 8.71 -11.50 -16.56
C GLY A 443 8.87 -10.95 -17.99
N SER A 444 9.68 -9.90 -18.21
CA SER A 444 10.07 -9.46 -19.56
C SER A 444 11.01 -10.46 -20.23
N THR A 445 11.21 -10.35 -21.53
CA THR A 445 12.23 -11.13 -22.28
C THR A 445 13.42 -10.25 -22.63
N GLY A 446 14.57 -10.88 -22.86
CA GLY A 446 15.78 -10.17 -23.27
C GLY A 446 16.80 -10.01 -22.14
N ALA A 447 17.29 -11.11 -21.60
CA ALA A 447 18.34 -11.11 -20.59
C ALA A 447 19.69 -10.75 -21.14
N ALA A 448 20.49 -10.00 -20.40
CA ALA A 448 21.89 -9.76 -20.74
C ALA A 448 22.70 -11.03 -20.55
N LYS A 449 23.29 -11.53 -21.63
CA LYS A 449 24.16 -12.69 -21.68
C LYS A 449 25.59 -12.25 -21.77
N ILE A 450 26.42 -12.65 -20.84
CA ILE A 450 27.88 -12.44 -20.87
C ILE A 450 28.52 -13.73 -21.37
N SER A 451 29.28 -13.67 -22.44
CA SER A 451 29.98 -14.81 -23.06
C SER A 451 31.46 -14.57 -23.10
N THR A 452 32.30 -15.55 -22.69
CA THR A 452 33.74 -15.46 -22.84
C THR A 452 34.13 -15.59 -24.31
N ASN A 453 35.09 -14.78 -24.76
CA ASN A 453 35.58 -14.86 -26.13
C ASN A 453 36.69 -15.92 -26.27
N SER A 454 37.14 -16.15 -27.52
CA SER A 454 38.18 -17.14 -27.85
C SER A 454 39.59 -16.68 -27.57
N THR A 455 39.83 -15.46 -27.11
CA THR A 455 41.17 -14.95 -26.83
C THR A 455 41.80 -15.73 -25.68
N PRO A 456 42.94 -16.36 -25.89
CA PRO A 456 43.68 -17.06 -24.81
C PRO A 456 44.20 -16.02 -23.83
N ASN A 457 43.49 -15.81 -22.76
CA ASN A 457 43.87 -14.87 -21.70
C ASN A 457 43.44 -15.41 -20.36
N THR A 458 44.15 -15.05 -19.33
CA THR A 458 43.91 -15.45 -17.97
C THR A 458 42.75 -14.70 -17.29
N THR A 459 42.33 -13.57 -17.84
CA THR A 459 41.30 -12.72 -17.24
C THR A 459 40.12 -12.50 -18.15
N LYS A 460 38.90 -12.84 -17.68
CA LYS A 460 37.64 -12.65 -18.41
C LYS A 460 36.63 -12.06 -17.46
N PHE A 461 36.28 -10.78 -17.69
CA PHE A 461 35.38 -10.07 -16.82
C PHE A 461 34.59 -8.97 -17.54
N ILE A 462 33.51 -8.54 -16.93
CA ILE A 462 32.82 -7.30 -17.23
C ILE A 462 32.92 -6.35 -16.04
N GLN A 463 33.04 -5.09 -16.29
CA GLN A 463 33.27 -4.06 -15.28
C GLN A 463 32.30 -2.90 -15.43
N ALA A 464 31.60 -2.55 -14.34
CA ALA A 464 30.99 -1.25 -14.20
C ALA A 464 32.04 -0.22 -13.80
N SER A 465 32.06 0.93 -14.47
CA SER A 465 32.97 2.03 -14.19
C SER A 465 32.24 3.20 -13.53
N GLY A 466 32.97 4.03 -12.81
CA GLY A 466 32.45 5.31 -12.31
C GLY A 466 31.61 5.24 -11.05
N ILE A 467 31.67 4.15 -10.29
CA ILE A 467 30.99 4.08 -8.99
C ILE A 467 31.72 5.01 -8.01
N THR A 468 31.07 6.12 -7.70
CA THR A 468 31.60 7.15 -6.79
C THR A 468 30.71 7.28 -5.56
N GLY A 469 31.27 7.72 -4.45
CA GLY A 469 30.54 8.04 -3.23
C GLY A 469 31.40 7.92 -1.99
N SER A 470 31.02 8.58 -0.92
CA SER A 470 31.65 8.50 0.40
C SER A 470 30.83 7.62 1.34
N GLY A 471 31.47 6.65 1.96
CA GLY A 471 30.82 5.74 2.92
C GLY A 471 31.78 4.64 3.36
N THR A 472 31.54 4.05 4.51
CA THR A 472 32.36 2.99 5.09
C THR A 472 31.78 1.59 4.85
N VAL A 473 30.60 1.54 4.22
CA VAL A 473 29.87 0.31 3.93
C VAL A 473 29.40 0.30 2.49
N VAL A 474 29.19 -0.89 1.98
CA VAL A 474 28.69 -1.12 0.63
C VAL A 474 27.83 -2.35 0.60
N SER A 475 26.74 -2.27 -0.15
CA SER A 475 25.92 -3.43 -0.47
C SER A 475 25.88 -3.67 -1.98
N PHE A 476 25.63 -4.93 -2.31
CA PHE A 476 25.49 -5.39 -3.67
C PHE A 476 24.31 -6.33 -3.80
N SER A 477 23.56 -6.21 -4.89
CA SER A 477 22.56 -7.19 -5.28
C SER A 477 22.47 -7.34 -6.80
N GLY A 478 21.91 -8.45 -7.24
CA GLY A 478 21.72 -8.71 -8.65
C GLY A 478 21.22 -10.12 -8.91
N TYR A 479 20.76 -10.34 -10.11
CA TYR A 479 20.16 -11.59 -10.54
C TYR A 479 21.12 -12.30 -11.50
N PHE A 480 21.35 -13.59 -11.25
CA PHE A 480 22.26 -14.43 -12.00
C PHE A 480 21.57 -15.72 -12.41
N LYS A 481 21.85 -16.20 -13.62
CA LYS A 481 21.31 -17.46 -14.09
C LYS A 481 22.39 -18.24 -14.85
N TYR A 482 22.45 -19.53 -14.57
CA TYR A 482 23.28 -20.47 -15.31
C TYR A 482 22.86 -20.52 -16.80
N ALA A 483 23.83 -20.43 -17.69
CA ALA A 483 23.65 -20.77 -19.10
C ALA A 483 24.45 -22.04 -19.43
N ASN A 484 25.76 -21.96 -19.38
CA ASN A 484 26.66 -23.10 -19.50
C ASN A 484 27.94 -22.96 -18.63
N HIS A 485 27.95 -21.97 -17.71
CA HIS A 485 29.08 -21.74 -16.82
C HIS A 485 28.61 -21.65 -15.37
N GLN A 486 29.32 -22.37 -14.47
CA GLN A 486 28.91 -22.60 -13.09
C GLN A 486 29.34 -21.48 -12.13
N TYR A 487 30.60 -21.03 -12.22
CA TYR A 487 31.17 -20.16 -11.20
C TYR A 487 31.46 -18.77 -11.68
N VAL A 488 30.98 -17.78 -10.93
CA VAL A 488 31.32 -16.36 -11.13
C VAL A 488 31.73 -15.72 -9.81
N ASP A 489 32.72 -14.85 -9.85
CA ASP A 489 33.09 -14.00 -8.73
C ASP A 489 32.58 -12.60 -8.94
N VAL A 490 31.84 -12.10 -7.94
CA VAL A 490 31.53 -10.68 -7.82
C VAL A 490 32.61 -10.03 -6.98
N TYR A 491 33.23 -9.00 -7.54
CA TYR A 491 34.46 -8.44 -7.00
C TYR A 491 34.47 -6.91 -7.09
N GLY A 492 34.90 -6.25 -6.03
CA GLY A 492 35.18 -4.79 -6.03
C GLY A 492 36.68 -4.50 -6.03
N ALA A 493 37.07 -3.41 -6.66
CA ALA A 493 38.47 -3.06 -6.77
C ALA A 493 39.16 -2.88 -5.39
N TYR A 494 40.37 -3.39 -5.31
CA TYR A 494 41.24 -3.30 -4.13
C TYR A 494 41.34 -1.87 -3.58
N ASN A 495 41.18 -1.74 -2.25
CA ASN A 495 41.29 -0.50 -1.46
C ASN A 495 40.21 0.60 -1.73
N HIS A 496 39.28 0.41 -2.63
CA HIS A 496 38.27 1.43 -2.93
C HIS A 496 36.85 0.98 -2.67
N PHE A 497 36.53 -0.27 -2.94
CA PHE A 497 35.16 -0.80 -2.86
C PHE A 497 35.04 -1.98 -1.89
N MET A 498 36.07 -2.82 -1.80
CA MET A 498 36.13 -3.96 -0.90
C MET A 498 37.52 -4.05 -0.22
N THR A 499 37.55 -4.49 1.04
CA THR A 499 38.82 -4.74 1.76
C THR A 499 39.55 -5.90 1.14
N ASN A 500 40.87 -5.77 0.94
CA ASN A 500 41.80 -6.87 0.63
C ASN A 500 41.35 -7.80 -0.49
N SER A 501 40.81 -7.30 -1.60
CA SER A 501 40.37 -8.13 -2.72
C SER A 501 39.27 -9.14 -2.35
N ALA A 502 38.34 -8.72 -1.50
CA ALA A 502 37.20 -9.53 -1.11
C ALA A 502 36.40 -10.00 -2.32
N ARG A 503 35.93 -11.23 -2.28
CA ARG A 503 35.16 -11.87 -3.35
C ARG A 503 33.93 -12.51 -2.82
N ILE A 504 32.89 -12.45 -3.65
CA ILE A 504 31.62 -13.14 -3.46
C ILE A 504 31.51 -14.14 -4.60
N ARG A 505 31.73 -15.41 -4.32
CA ARG A 505 31.72 -16.49 -5.31
C ARG A 505 30.35 -17.15 -5.36
N LEU A 506 29.77 -17.19 -6.55
CA LEU A 506 28.48 -17.82 -6.82
C LEU A 506 28.68 -19.14 -7.52
N ASP A 507 28.00 -20.19 -7.05
CA ASP A 507 27.79 -21.45 -7.75
C ASP A 507 26.36 -21.47 -8.32
N LEU A 508 26.22 -21.26 -9.62
CA LEU A 508 24.95 -21.12 -10.31
C LEU A 508 24.28 -22.47 -10.65
N ILE A 509 24.91 -23.60 -10.31
CA ILE A 509 24.29 -24.93 -10.41
C ILE A 509 23.69 -25.33 -9.06
N ASN A 510 24.48 -25.18 -7.98
CA ASN A 510 24.07 -25.63 -6.66
C ASN A 510 23.35 -24.55 -5.84
N GLY A 511 23.31 -23.29 -6.33
CA GLY A 511 22.67 -22.19 -5.62
C GLY A 511 23.36 -21.82 -4.32
N THR A 512 24.71 -21.94 -4.28
CA THR A 512 25.49 -21.63 -3.08
C THR A 512 26.39 -20.42 -3.29
N VAL A 513 26.68 -19.72 -2.20
CA VAL A 513 27.57 -18.56 -2.19
C VAL A 513 28.66 -18.72 -1.16
N THR A 514 29.88 -18.33 -1.51
CA THR A 514 31.01 -18.28 -0.61
C THR A 514 31.61 -16.89 -0.60
N THR A 515 31.90 -16.36 0.59
CA THR A 515 32.46 -15.01 0.76
C THR A 515 33.87 -15.09 1.36
N SER A 516 34.63 -14.03 1.14
CA SER A 516 35.91 -13.81 1.79
C SER A 516 35.97 -12.44 2.45
N HIS A 517 36.82 -12.29 3.47
CA HIS A 517 37.15 -11.00 4.10
C HIS A 517 35.95 -10.27 4.79
N GLY A 518 35.10 -11.02 5.50
CA GLY A 518 34.05 -10.43 6.34
C GLY A 518 32.85 -9.89 5.59
N TYR A 519 32.65 -10.31 4.34
CA TYR A 519 31.41 -10.04 3.62
C TYR A 519 30.33 -11.05 4.00
N TYR A 520 29.12 -10.55 4.17
CA TYR A 520 27.93 -11.36 4.26
C TYR A 520 27.28 -11.47 2.88
N ALA A 521 26.83 -12.65 2.50
CA ALA A 521 26.11 -12.84 1.24
C ALA A 521 25.10 -13.98 1.34
N THR A 522 23.96 -13.81 0.69
CA THR A 522 22.95 -14.84 0.48
C THR A 522 22.63 -14.98 -1.00
N LEU A 523 22.32 -16.22 -1.42
CA LEU A 523 21.90 -16.53 -2.77
C LEU A 523 20.54 -17.24 -2.70
N THR A 524 19.46 -16.53 -3.08
CA THR A 524 18.09 -17.04 -3.02
C THR A 524 17.68 -17.56 -4.39
N SER A 525 17.15 -18.78 -4.43
CA SER A 525 16.57 -19.35 -5.66
C SER A 525 15.28 -18.63 -6.03
N LEU A 526 15.07 -18.43 -7.32
CA LEU A 526 13.89 -17.79 -7.89
C LEU A 526 13.25 -18.70 -8.95
N PRO A 527 11.99 -18.47 -9.30
CA PRO A 527 11.37 -19.13 -10.45
C PRO A 527 12.22 -19.00 -11.72
N ASN A 528 12.08 -19.95 -12.64
CA ASN A 528 12.77 -19.97 -13.93
C ASN A 528 14.31 -20.09 -13.87
N GLY A 529 14.87 -20.58 -12.74
CA GLY A 529 16.30 -20.86 -12.59
C GLY A 529 17.18 -19.61 -12.43
N TRP A 530 16.62 -18.50 -12.02
CA TRP A 530 17.36 -17.33 -11.57
C TRP A 530 17.75 -17.47 -10.11
N PHE A 531 18.87 -16.83 -9.73
CA PHE A 531 19.31 -16.66 -8.36
C PHE A 531 19.42 -15.16 -8.04
N TYR A 532 18.91 -14.76 -6.90
CA TYR A 532 19.06 -13.40 -6.38
C TYR A 532 20.18 -13.35 -5.35
N LEU A 533 21.26 -12.65 -5.68
CA LEU A 533 22.36 -12.35 -4.77
C LEU A 533 22.06 -11.10 -3.97
N ARG A 534 22.23 -11.19 -2.65
CA ARG A 534 22.32 -10.06 -1.72
C ARG A 534 23.63 -10.16 -0.98
N ALA A 535 24.38 -9.07 -0.92
CA ALA A 535 25.66 -9.04 -0.23
C ALA A 535 25.94 -7.65 0.34
N ASN A 536 26.65 -7.62 1.44
CA ASN A 536 27.12 -6.38 2.08
C ASN A 536 28.47 -6.59 2.78
N GLY A 537 29.16 -5.50 3.05
CA GLY A 537 30.44 -5.54 3.75
C GLY A 537 31.06 -4.16 3.96
N SER A 538 32.18 -4.16 4.66
CA SER A 538 32.92 -2.95 4.97
C SER A 538 33.70 -2.44 3.76
N ARG A 539 33.70 -1.13 3.59
CA ARG A 539 34.53 -0.40 2.64
C ARG A 539 35.76 0.18 3.36
N PRO A 540 36.99 -0.06 2.89
CA PRO A 540 38.18 0.30 3.64
C PRO A 540 38.46 1.80 3.75
N ASN A 541 37.89 2.62 2.86
CA ASN A 541 38.11 4.05 2.85
C ASN A 541 36.84 4.79 2.45
N SER A 542 36.58 5.92 3.08
CA SER A 542 35.57 6.90 2.65
C SER A 542 35.98 7.66 1.37
N SER A 543 36.79 7.04 0.52
CA SER A 543 37.28 7.63 -0.72
C SER A 543 36.16 7.97 -1.68
N THR A 544 36.14 9.19 -2.17
CA THR A 544 35.26 9.64 -3.25
C THR A 544 35.74 9.21 -4.65
N ALA A 545 36.90 8.52 -4.74
CA ALA A 545 37.44 8.08 -6.01
C ALA A 545 36.53 7.05 -6.69
N ALA A 546 36.39 7.18 -7.99
CA ALA A 546 35.64 6.24 -8.80
C ALA A 546 36.24 4.83 -8.71
N SER A 547 35.43 3.87 -8.33
CA SER A 547 35.86 2.49 -8.11
C SER A 547 35.16 1.55 -9.07
N PRO A 548 35.87 0.64 -9.73
CA PRO A 548 35.24 -0.34 -10.57
C PRO A 548 34.67 -1.50 -9.77
N PHE A 549 33.59 -2.06 -10.28
CA PHE A 549 32.91 -3.24 -9.83
C PHE A 549 32.94 -4.28 -10.95
N TYR A 550 33.26 -5.54 -10.62
CA TYR A 550 33.53 -6.59 -11.60
C TYR A 550 32.61 -7.80 -11.44
N ILE A 551 32.27 -8.45 -12.53
CA ILE A 551 31.82 -9.84 -12.59
C ILE A 551 32.90 -10.61 -13.37
N TRP A 552 33.53 -11.57 -12.68
CA TRP A 552 34.63 -12.37 -13.22
C TRP A 552 34.20 -13.81 -13.43
N PHE A 553 34.64 -14.38 -14.53
CA PHE A 553 34.51 -15.81 -14.79
C PHE A 553 35.67 -16.58 -14.14
N ILE A 554 35.38 -17.68 -13.46
CA ILE A 554 36.34 -18.54 -12.77
C ILE A 554 36.04 -20.01 -13.07
N GLU A 555 37.05 -20.85 -13.13
CA GLU A 555 36.91 -22.27 -13.54
C GLU A 555 36.46 -23.21 -12.43
N GLU A 556 36.89 -22.98 -11.19
CA GLU A 556 36.68 -23.93 -10.09
C GLU A 556 36.29 -23.23 -8.79
N ALA A 557 35.57 -23.99 -7.93
CA ALA A 557 35.14 -23.51 -6.62
C ALA A 557 36.30 -23.07 -5.69
N ASN A 558 37.49 -23.67 -5.85
CA ASN A 558 38.63 -23.47 -4.97
C ASN A 558 39.81 -22.69 -5.57
N SER A 559 39.65 -22.09 -6.76
CA SER A 559 40.73 -21.30 -7.33
C SER A 559 40.98 -20.06 -6.48
N GLY A 560 42.07 -20.03 -5.72
CA GLY A 560 42.54 -18.87 -4.95
C GLY A 560 42.97 -17.69 -5.81
N SER A 561 42.94 -17.84 -7.13
CA SER A 561 43.38 -16.85 -8.13
C SER A 561 42.30 -16.64 -9.19
N VAL A 562 42.09 -15.37 -9.58
CA VAL A 562 41.30 -14.98 -10.75
C VAL A 562 41.99 -15.28 -12.09
N SER A 563 43.04 -16.04 -12.08
CA SER A 563 43.95 -16.28 -13.23
C SER A 563 43.66 -17.61 -13.92
N ALA A 564 42.45 -18.11 -13.95
CA ALA A 564 42.13 -19.31 -14.67
C ALA A 564 41.96 -19.06 -16.18
N VAL A 565 42.57 -19.90 -17.01
CA VAL A 565 42.36 -19.91 -18.47
C VAL A 565 41.02 -20.58 -18.73
N LEU A 566 39.99 -19.78 -18.95
CA LEU A 566 38.65 -20.30 -19.29
C LEU A 566 38.58 -20.68 -20.78
N ALA A 567 37.91 -21.79 -21.04
CA ALA A 567 37.52 -22.15 -22.39
C ALA A 567 36.65 -21.06 -23.02
N PRO A 568 36.67 -20.87 -24.33
CA PRO A 568 35.78 -19.94 -25.03
C PRO A 568 34.31 -20.35 -24.89
N LEU A 569 33.39 -19.39 -25.09
CA LEU A 569 31.96 -19.59 -25.08
C LEU A 569 31.36 -20.09 -23.75
N LYS A 570 31.98 -19.70 -22.63
CA LYS A 570 31.34 -19.82 -21.31
C LYS A 570 30.39 -18.69 -21.09
N GLU A 571 29.17 -19.00 -20.66
CA GLU A 571 28.07 -18.06 -20.67
C GLU A 571 27.31 -18.04 -19.32
N VAL A 572 26.92 -16.84 -18.90
CA VAL A 572 25.98 -16.61 -17.79
C VAL A 572 24.99 -15.49 -18.16
N TYR A 573 23.82 -15.53 -17.59
CA TYR A 573 22.85 -14.43 -17.70
C TYR A 573 22.89 -13.59 -16.43
N VAL A 574 22.70 -12.28 -16.58
CA VAL A 574 22.61 -11.34 -15.48
C VAL A 574 21.50 -10.33 -15.73
N TRP A 575 20.90 -9.81 -14.64
CA TRP A 575 19.86 -8.80 -14.69
C TRP A 575 19.82 -7.99 -13.40
N GLY A 576 19.44 -6.71 -13.46
CA GLY A 576 19.13 -5.88 -12.30
C GLY A 576 20.29 -5.71 -11.30
N LEU A 577 21.53 -5.55 -11.80
CA LEU A 577 22.71 -5.37 -10.94
C LEU A 577 22.64 -4.05 -10.19
N GLN A 578 22.90 -4.06 -8.89
CA GLN A 578 22.77 -2.91 -8.02
C GLN A 578 23.93 -2.84 -7.02
N THR A 579 24.40 -1.62 -6.80
CA THR A 579 25.39 -1.30 -5.77
C THR A 579 24.95 -0.03 -5.05
N GLU A 580 24.96 -0.08 -3.74
CA GLU A 580 24.55 1.02 -2.88
C GLU A 580 25.61 1.27 -1.78
N LEU A 581 25.72 2.50 -1.31
CA LEU A 581 26.50 2.83 -0.11
C LEU A 581 25.61 2.70 1.13
N SER A 582 25.22 1.48 1.39
CA SER A 582 24.34 1.09 2.48
C SER A 582 24.78 -0.26 3.03
N ASN A 583 24.39 -0.59 4.24
CA ASN A 583 24.72 -1.88 4.85
C ASN A 583 23.89 -3.03 4.31
N TYR A 584 22.83 -2.73 3.59
CA TYR A 584 21.94 -3.72 3.05
C TYR A 584 21.40 -3.27 1.69
N PRO A 585 21.33 -4.15 0.68
CA PRO A 585 20.75 -3.79 -0.59
C PRO A 585 19.25 -3.59 -0.43
N SER A 586 18.75 -2.47 -0.96
CA SER A 586 17.32 -2.22 -1.07
C SER A 586 16.68 -3.06 -2.18
N SER A 587 15.37 -2.95 -2.36
CA SER A 587 14.68 -3.54 -3.51
C SER A 587 15.31 -3.04 -4.82
N THR A 588 15.26 -3.87 -5.85
CA THR A 588 15.95 -3.60 -7.12
C THR A 588 15.51 -2.27 -7.73
N ILE A 589 16.47 -1.39 -7.98
CA ILE A 589 16.27 -0.13 -8.69
C ILE A 589 16.72 -0.33 -10.12
N ILE A 590 15.77 -0.44 -11.05
CA ILE A 590 16.04 -0.59 -12.47
C ILE A 590 16.59 0.72 -13.01
N ASN A 591 17.83 0.68 -13.49
CA ASN A 591 18.55 1.84 -13.99
C ASN A 591 19.15 1.58 -15.37
N ASN A 592 18.44 1.96 -16.41
CA ASN A 592 18.89 1.89 -17.81
C ASN A 592 19.41 3.24 -18.31
N THR A 593 19.74 4.16 -17.41
CA THR A 593 20.33 5.48 -17.74
C THR A 593 21.86 5.45 -17.67
N THR A 594 22.49 6.55 -18.03
CA THR A 594 23.95 6.76 -17.96
C THR A 594 24.39 7.49 -16.69
N SER A 595 23.51 7.61 -15.71
CA SER A 595 23.78 8.18 -14.38
C SER A 595 23.27 7.25 -13.28
N SER A 596 23.66 7.47 -12.04
CA SER A 596 23.07 6.80 -10.90
C SER A 596 21.57 7.14 -10.78
N MET A 597 20.78 6.23 -10.20
CA MET A 597 19.34 6.43 -10.02
C MET A 597 18.97 6.29 -8.55
N THR A 598 18.29 7.29 -8.03
CA THR A 598 17.81 7.32 -6.65
C THR A 598 16.32 7.02 -6.59
N ARG A 599 15.94 6.11 -5.69
CA ARG A 599 14.60 5.89 -5.21
C ARG A 599 14.42 6.63 -3.90
N ALA A 600 13.36 7.43 -3.77
CA ALA A 600 13.03 8.08 -2.51
C ALA A 600 12.59 7.07 -1.44
N ALA A 601 12.65 7.48 -0.17
CA ALA A 601 12.12 6.68 0.93
C ALA A 601 10.62 6.44 0.80
N ASP A 602 10.17 5.29 1.26
CA ASP A 602 8.76 5.06 1.51
C ASP A 602 8.41 5.75 2.83
N THR A 603 7.39 6.57 2.82
CA THR A 603 6.88 7.21 4.03
C THR A 603 5.46 6.75 4.28
N TYR A 604 5.24 6.12 5.41
CA TYR A 604 3.90 5.87 5.93
C TYR A 604 3.75 6.68 7.21
N THR A 605 3.38 7.94 7.04
CA THR A 605 3.08 8.83 8.15
C THR A 605 1.58 8.98 8.24
N SER A 606 1.05 8.55 9.36
CA SER A 606 -0.30 8.90 9.72
C SER A 606 -0.23 9.93 10.84
N THR A 607 -0.80 11.11 10.62
CA THR A 607 -1.11 11.95 11.74
C THR A 607 -2.16 11.22 12.59
N ALA A 608 -2.05 11.28 13.90
CA ALA A 608 -3.01 10.67 14.81
C ALA A 608 -4.46 11.10 14.52
N THR A 609 -4.63 12.27 13.90
CA THR A 609 -5.92 12.78 13.40
C THR A 609 -6.51 11.98 12.26
N THR A 610 -5.72 11.30 11.44
CA THR A 610 -6.23 10.55 10.26
C THR A 610 -6.42 9.05 10.52
N VAL A 611 -5.62 8.43 11.36
CA VAL A 611 -5.74 6.98 11.67
C VAL A 611 -6.52 6.74 12.96
N PHE A 612 -6.40 7.65 13.93
CA PHE A 612 -6.87 7.42 15.29
C PHE A 612 -7.88 8.46 15.80
N ASP A 613 -8.08 9.54 15.07
CA ASP A 613 -8.99 10.64 15.45
C ASP A 613 -10.08 10.86 14.42
N ARG A 614 -11.03 9.96 14.37
CA ARG A 614 -12.25 10.11 13.56
C ARG A 614 -13.33 10.95 14.23
N ASP A 615 -13.08 11.44 15.43
CA ASP A 615 -14.10 11.96 16.35
C ASP A 615 -13.98 13.47 16.57
N GLY A 616 -13.33 14.21 15.66
CA GLY A 616 -13.24 15.66 15.76
C GLY A 616 -12.55 16.15 17.03
N GLY A 617 -11.68 15.34 17.64
CA GLY A 617 -10.85 15.75 18.77
C GLY A 617 -10.88 14.82 20.00
N ASN A 618 -11.63 13.72 20.00
CA ASN A 618 -11.63 12.78 21.13
C ASN A 618 -10.57 11.69 21.00
N LYS A 619 -9.33 12.04 21.32
CA LYS A 619 -8.12 11.21 21.18
C LYS A 619 -7.98 10.08 22.20
N GLU A 620 -8.88 9.98 23.16
CA GLU A 620 -8.90 8.92 24.17
C GLU A 620 -9.30 7.55 23.62
N ALA A 621 -9.82 7.54 22.40
CA ALA A 621 -10.34 6.34 21.78
C ALA A 621 -9.27 5.30 21.44
N PHE A 622 -8.10 5.71 21.01
CA PHE A 622 -7.03 4.81 20.61
C PHE A 622 -6.05 4.49 21.75
N TRP A 623 -5.59 5.49 22.49
CA TRP A 623 -4.55 5.34 23.49
C TRP A 623 -5.11 5.33 24.91
N SER A 624 -4.71 4.33 25.69
CA SER A 624 -5.01 4.34 27.13
C SER A 624 -3.94 5.13 27.89
N PRO A 625 -4.34 6.06 28.79
CA PRO A 625 -3.37 6.76 29.61
C PRO A 625 -2.69 5.86 30.65
N THR A 626 -3.25 4.70 30.92
CA THR A 626 -2.84 3.85 32.03
C THR A 626 -2.16 2.56 31.63
N ALA A 627 -2.45 2.04 30.42
CA ALA A 627 -1.89 0.78 29.96
C ALA A 627 -2.04 0.61 28.45
N ASN A 628 -1.04 0.06 27.78
CA ASN A 628 -1.11 -0.26 26.35
C ASN A 628 -0.28 -1.50 26.03
N THR A 629 -0.66 -2.19 24.97
CA THR A 629 0.13 -3.25 24.35
C THR A 629 0.19 -3.00 22.83
N MET A 630 1.37 -3.07 22.25
CA MET A 630 1.59 -3.03 20.83
C MET A 630 2.25 -4.34 20.37
N PHE A 631 1.70 -4.92 19.32
CA PHE A 631 2.25 -6.09 18.65
C PHE A 631 2.56 -5.74 17.20
N GLY A 632 3.62 -6.32 16.68
CA GLY A 632 3.96 -6.24 15.28
C GLY A 632 4.60 -7.51 14.75
N GLN A 633 4.49 -7.67 13.45
CA GLN A 633 5.06 -8.79 12.71
C GLN A 633 5.72 -8.25 11.45
N MET A 634 7.02 -8.52 11.30
CA MET A 634 7.80 -8.07 10.16
C MET A 634 8.84 -9.09 9.75
N LYS A 635 9.27 -9.05 8.49
CA LYS A 635 10.45 -9.80 8.06
C LYS A 635 11.69 -8.99 8.43
N TYR A 636 12.51 -9.52 9.36
CA TYR A 636 13.74 -8.84 9.76
C TYR A 636 14.83 -9.02 8.70
N ASN A 637 15.49 -7.94 8.36
CA ASN A 637 16.72 -7.95 7.56
C ASN A 637 17.80 -7.24 8.37
N GLU A 638 18.97 -7.86 8.51
CA GLU A 638 20.10 -7.27 9.20
C GLU A 638 20.45 -5.89 8.61
N GLN A 639 20.59 -4.88 9.47
CA GLN A 639 20.80 -3.49 9.07
C GLN A 639 21.76 -2.82 10.05
N THR A 640 22.35 -1.70 9.66
CA THR A 640 23.25 -0.92 10.53
C THR A 640 22.55 0.07 11.41
N GLU A 641 21.27 0.27 11.23
CA GLU A 641 20.53 1.25 12.00
C GLU A 641 19.47 0.54 12.85
N TYR A 642 18.95 1.18 13.86
CA TYR A 642 17.94 0.64 14.75
C TYR A 642 16.57 0.62 14.05
N PRO A 643 16.23 -0.39 13.22
CA PRO A 643 14.99 -0.41 12.46
C PRO A 643 13.79 -0.34 13.39
N ARG A 644 12.90 0.61 13.12
CA ARG A 644 11.68 0.84 13.91
C ARG A 644 10.52 0.08 13.29
N LEU A 645 9.87 -0.78 14.06
CA LEU A 645 8.59 -1.32 13.63
C LEU A 645 7.50 -0.24 13.71
N TYR A 646 7.51 0.52 14.79
CA TYR A 646 6.68 1.70 14.99
C TYR A 646 7.32 2.66 16.00
N GLU A 647 6.92 3.93 15.90
CA GLU A 647 7.21 4.93 16.91
C GLU A 647 5.99 5.82 17.14
N PHE A 648 5.51 5.89 18.37
CA PHE A 648 4.50 6.85 18.81
C PHE A 648 5.23 8.04 19.44
N THR A 649 4.81 9.24 19.06
CA THR A 649 5.38 10.46 19.67
C THR A 649 4.27 11.43 20.03
N SER A 650 4.32 11.95 21.27
CA SER A 650 3.52 13.10 21.70
C SER A 650 4.17 14.42 21.29
N PRO A 651 3.42 15.55 21.25
CA PRO A 651 3.99 16.87 21.01
C PRO A 651 5.04 17.29 22.02
N ASN A 652 5.01 16.71 23.21
CA ASN A 652 5.95 16.99 24.30
C ASN A 652 7.24 16.14 24.17
N GLY A 653 7.41 15.37 23.08
CA GLY A 653 8.58 14.53 22.85
C GLY A 653 8.56 13.19 23.61
N GLU A 654 7.42 12.79 24.14
CA GLU A 654 7.26 11.45 24.71
C GLU A 654 7.20 10.43 23.59
N THR A 655 7.87 9.29 23.75
CA THR A 655 7.92 8.24 22.74
C THR A 655 7.63 6.87 23.32
N MET A 656 6.92 6.05 22.58
CA MET A 656 6.88 4.60 22.74
C MET A 656 7.31 3.95 21.44
N THR A 657 8.29 3.09 21.49
CA THR A 657 8.85 2.49 20.29
C THR A 657 9.22 1.04 20.52
N ILE A 658 9.22 0.27 19.43
CA ILE A 658 9.82 -1.06 19.36
C ILE A 658 10.79 -1.06 18.18
N PHE A 659 12.00 -1.55 18.46
CA PHE A 659 13.06 -1.61 17.45
C PHE A 659 13.99 -2.79 17.72
N ILE A 660 14.74 -3.18 16.70
CA ILE A 660 15.81 -4.17 16.82
C ILE A 660 17.16 -3.43 16.83
N ASP A 661 18.01 -3.76 17.79
CA ASP A 661 19.38 -3.23 17.85
C ASP A 661 20.27 -4.04 16.91
N HIS A 662 20.75 -3.41 15.87
CA HIS A 662 21.57 -4.03 14.83
C HIS A 662 22.93 -4.56 15.31
N ASN A 663 23.44 -4.09 16.45
CA ASN A 663 24.75 -4.55 16.92
C ASN A 663 24.71 -5.97 17.52
N ASN A 664 23.54 -6.40 17.96
CA ASN A 664 23.34 -7.67 18.63
C ASN A 664 22.02 -8.37 18.26
N ASP A 665 21.29 -7.83 17.28
CA ASP A 665 20.01 -8.33 16.78
C ASP A 665 18.92 -8.46 17.86
N GLN A 666 19.05 -7.74 18.97
CA GLN A 666 18.15 -7.82 20.09
C GLN A 666 16.95 -6.87 19.96
N LEU A 667 15.80 -7.35 20.37
CA LEU A 667 14.61 -6.51 20.49
C LEU A 667 14.74 -5.55 21.66
N ASN A 668 14.45 -4.29 21.40
CA ASN A 668 14.33 -3.22 22.39
C ASN A 668 12.92 -2.64 22.38
N GLY A 669 12.21 -2.81 23.47
CA GLY A 669 10.98 -2.06 23.78
C GLY A 669 11.32 -0.90 24.70
N ARG A 670 10.97 0.32 24.27
CA ARG A 670 11.38 1.53 24.98
C ARG A 670 10.22 2.51 25.13
N MET A 671 10.18 3.19 26.25
CA MET A 671 9.31 4.33 26.49
C MET A 671 10.09 5.48 27.14
N THR A 672 9.87 6.72 26.65
CA THR A 672 10.37 7.96 27.25
C THR A 672 9.20 8.90 27.55
N THR A 673 9.24 9.59 28.67
CA THR A 673 8.32 10.66 29.04
C THR A 673 9.12 11.93 29.30
N GLN A 674 8.72 13.07 28.73
CA GLN A 674 9.33 14.41 28.94
C GLN A 674 10.86 14.37 29.17
N ALA A 675 11.60 13.74 28.28
CA ALA A 675 13.05 13.53 28.33
C ALA A 675 13.57 12.52 29.37
N ALA A 676 12.71 11.84 30.13
CA ALA A 676 13.13 10.77 31.05
C ALA A 676 12.84 9.39 30.45
N LEU A 677 13.86 8.52 30.42
CA LEU A 677 13.68 7.11 30.09
C LEU A 677 12.84 6.45 31.17
N GLN A 678 11.73 5.82 30.78
CA GLN A 678 10.88 5.06 31.70
C GLN A 678 11.26 3.59 31.73
N TYR A 679 11.46 2.99 30.58
CA TYR A 679 12.04 1.65 30.48
C TYR A 679 12.77 1.46 29.16
N ASN A 680 13.71 0.53 29.16
CA ASN A 680 14.35 -0.02 27.96
C ASN A 680 14.58 -1.51 28.23
N ILE A 681 13.63 -2.34 27.81
CA ILE A 681 13.67 -3.78 28.01
C ILE A 681 14.23 -4.42 26.75
N ILE A 682 15.21 -5.27 26.95
CA ILE A 682 15.92 -5.96 25.86
C ILE A 682 15.64 -7.46 25.98
N THR A 683 15.34 -8.11 24.87
CA THR A 683 15.11 -9.57 24.86
C THR A 683 15.36 -10.17 23.49
N GLY A 684 15.64 -11.47 23.49
CA GLY A 684 15.71 -12.31 22.31
C GLY A 684 16.78 -11.89 21.30
N SER A 685 16.79 -12.53 20.15
CA SER A 685 17.64 -12.23 19.02
C SER A 685 16.87 -12.50 17.74
N ALA A 686 16.71 -11.51 16.90
CA ALA A 686 16.15 -11.66 15.57
C ALA A 686 17.16 -12.36 14.65
N GLN A 687 16.67 -13.21 13.77
CA GLN A 687 17.50 -13.84 12.75
C GLN A 687 17.30 -13.12 11.42
N ASP A 688 18.37 -12.87 10.70
CA ASP A 688 18.29 -12.24 9.39
C ASP A 688 17.41 -13.03 8.41
N ASN A 689 16.68 -12.30 7.60
CA ASN A 689 15.75 -12.81 6.59
C ASN A 689 14.60 -13.69 7.15
N THR A 690 14.32 -13.59 8.46
CA THR A 690 13.23 -14.33 9.11
C THR A 690 12.06 -13.43 9.45
N LEU A 691 10.89 -14.05 9.59
CA LEU A 691 9.70 -13.40 10.10
C LEU A 691 9.80 -13.35 11.62
N VAL A 692 9.78 -12.15 12.19
CA VAL A 692 9.80 -11.94 13.64
C VAL A 692 8.49 -11.34 14.13
N LYS A 693 8.07 -11.75 15.32
CA LYS A 693 6.89 -11.26 16.02
C LYS A 693 7.30 -10.58 17.31
N LEU A 694 6.88 -9.37 17.47
CA LEU A 694 7.35 -8.44 18.48
C LEU A 694 6.17 -7.90 19.27
N ALA A 695 6.28 -7.81 20.59
CA ALA A 695 5.30 -7.16 21.44
C ALA A 695 5.98 -6.26 22.48
N ASN A 696 5.37 -5.12 22.76
CA ASN A 696 5.77 -4.18 23.80
C ASN A 696 4.53 -3.75 24.60
N THR A 697 4.55 -3.90 25.90
CA THR A 697 3.42 -3.61 26.77
C THR A 697 3.85 -2.87 28.03
N TYR A 698 2.95 -2.05 28.57
CA TYR A 698 3.19 -1.38 29.85
C TYR A 698 1.89 -1.02 30.57
N GLN A 699 2.01 -0.88 31.86
CA GLN A 699 1.13 -0.16 32.80
C GLN A 699 1.97 0.43 33.94
N LEU A 700 1.34 1.09 34.90
CA LEU A 700 2.06 1.64 36.07
C LEU A 700 2.88 0.55 36.76
N ASN A 701 4.17 0.77 36.94
CA ASN A 701 5.13 -0.15 37.55
C ASN A 701 5.18 -1.56 36.91
N ASP A 702 4.86 -1.65 35.63
CA ASP A 702 4.89 -2.94 34.94
C ASP A 702 5.05 -2.75 33.44
N ALA A 703 6.23 -3.03 32.91
CA ALA A 703 6.47 -3.12 31.48
C ALA A 703 7.13 -4.45 31.10
N MET A 704 6.81 -4.92 29.90
CA MET A 704 7.33 -6.16 29.33
C MET A 704 7.47 -6.05 27.82
N VAL A 705 8.44 -6.73 27.26
CA VAL A 705 8.56 -6.98 25.82
C VAL A 705 8.69 -8.48 25.53
N ALA A 706 8.27 -8.87 24.34
CA ALA A 706 8.38 -10.25 23.87
C ALA A 706 8.83 -10.29 22.40
N ILE A 707 9.66 -11.26 22.06
CA ILE A 707 10.02 -11.61 20.68
C ILE A 707 9.91 -13.13 20.51
N ASP A 708 9.20 -13.57 19.49
CA ASP A 708 9.09 -14.98 19.08
C ASP A 708 8.87 -15.94 20.28
N GLY A 709 7.93 -15.59 21.15
CA GLY A 709 7.58 -16.36 22.35
C GLY A 709 8.51 -16.18 23.56
N SER A 710 9.58 -15.39 23.44
CA SER A 710 10.53 -15.12 24.53
C SER A 710 10.25 -13.78 25.20
N LEU A 711 10.15 -13.76 26.52
CA LEU A 711 9.98 -12.54 27.32
C LEU A 711 11.33 -11.92 27.70
N GLY A 712 11.33 -10.58 27.80
CA GLY A 712 12.40 -9.83 28.42
C GLY A 712 12.32 -9.82 29.96
N THR A 713 13.18 -9.05 30.57
CA THR A 713 13.11 -8.80 32.03
C THR A 713 12.05 -7.75 32.32
N GLN A 714 11.10 -8.06 33.18
CA GLN A 714 10.04 -7.13 33.59
C GLN A 714 10.65 -5.87 34.26
N ASP A 715 10.18 -4.70 33.86
CA ASP A 715 10.46 -3.44 34.58
C ASP A 715 9.26 -3.11 35.49
N THR A 716 9.53 -3.03 36.79
CA THR A 716 8.52 -2.76 37.84
C THR A 716 8.55 -1.32 38.34
N SER A 717 9.24 -0.42 37.66
CA SER A 717 9.42 1.00 38.05
C SER A 717 8.85 2.01 37.05
N VAL A 718 7.98 1.57 36.17
CA VAL A 718 7.44 2.37 35.07
C VAL A 718 6.51 3.47 35.56
N ALA A 719 6.81 4.72 35.28
CA ALA A 719 5.86 5.81 35.44
C ALA A 719 4.96 5.93 34.21
N LEU A 720 3.71 6.34 34.43
CA LEU A 720 2.77 6.57 33.33
C LEU A 720 3.03 7.91 32.64
N HIS A 721 2.62 8.01 31.40
CA HIS A 721 2.59 9.27 30.69
C HIS A 721 1.75 10.30 31.42
N VAL A 722 2.34 11.46 31.74
CA VAL A 722 1.58 12.61 32.23
C VAL A 722 0.91 13.24 31.01
N LEU A 723 -0.40 13.10 30.93
CA LEU A 723 -1.16 13.71 29.86
C LEU A 723 -1.03 15.24 29.93
N PRO A 724 -0.86 15.93 28.78
CA PRO A 724 -1.02 17.38 28.76
C PRO A 724 -2.38 17.75 29.35
N THR A 725 -2.36 18.72 30.27
CA THR A 725 -3.56 19.20 30.98
C THR A 725 -4.58 19.90 30.04
N ASP A 726 -4.23 20.10 28.77
CA ASP A 726 -5.06 20.75 27.75
C ASP A 726 -5.91 19.80 26.93
N GLY A 727 -5.93 18.49 27.28
CA GLY A 727 -6.69 17.45 26.55
C GLY A 727 -6.23 17.22 25.09
N LYS A 728 -5.18 17.88 24.63
CA LYS A 728 -4.65 17.72 23.29
C LYS A 728 -3.59 16.63 23.29
N ARG A 729 -3.91 15.50 22.74
CA ARG A 729 -2.98 14.41 22.46
C ARG A 729 -2.81 14.26 20.95
N PRO A 730 -1.93 14.94 20.31
CA PRO A 730 -1.49 14.47 19.02
C PRO A 730 -0.45 13.37 19.27
N LEU A 731 -0.82 12.15 19.06
CA LEU A 731 0.11 11.08 18.83
C LEU A 731 0.35 11.07 17.33
N SER A 732 1.57 11.29 16.90
CA SER A 732 1.97 10.84 15.57
C SER A 732 2.45 9.41 15.69
N VAL A 733 2.11 8.61 14.70
CA VAL A 733 2.54 7.22 14.59
C VAL A 733 3.32 7.10 13.31
N ASN A 734 4.57 6.72 13.42
CA ASN A 734 5.37 6.29 12.29
C ASN A 734 5.43 4.76 12.30
N ILE A 735 5.12 4.16 11.16
CA ILE A 735 5.20 2.72 10.94
C ILE A 735 6.39 2.47 10.03
N GLY A 736 7.27 1.56 10.45
CA GLY A 736 8.46 1.21 9.69
C GLY A 736 9.54 2.28 9.67
N ASP A 737 9.42 3.31 10.52
CA ASP A 737 10.33 4.43 10.54
C ASP A 737 10.31 5.16 11.89
N ARG A 738 11.30 6.03 12.12
CA ARG A 738 11.32 7.02 13.19
C ARG A 738 10.73 8.34 12.70
N ILE A 739 10.14 9.11 13.61
CA ILE A 739 9.79 10.51 13.33
C ILE A 739 11.06 11.28 12.96
N GLY A 740 11.09 11.80 11.73
CA GLY A 740 12.27 12.40 11.14
C GLY A 740 12.86 11.62 9.97
N GLY A 741 12.40 10.37 9.74
CA GLY A 741 12.71 9.62 8.52
C GLY A 741 14.12 9.05 8.46
N ASP A 742 14.69 8.63 9.60
CA ASP A 742 16.10 8.21 9.66
C ASP A 742 16.34 6.75 10.13
N ARG A 743 15.26 5.96 10.39
CA ARG A 743 15.38 4.59 10.95
C ARG A 743 14.35 3.62 10.38
N HIS A 744 14.41 3.49 9.07
CA HIS A 744 13.48 2.64 8.31
C HIS A 744 13.69 1.15 8.60
N THR A 745 12.61 0.36 8.53
CA THR A 745 12.70 -1.10 8.68
C THR A 745 13.42 -1.78 7.54
N ASN A 746 13.42 -1.21 6.34
CA ASN A 746 13.94 -1.84 5.11
C ASN A 746 13.42 -3.29 4.93
N ALA A 747 12.17 -3.51 5.27
CA ALA A 747 11.58 -4.84 5.33
C ALA A 747 10.05 -4.79 5.21
N PRO A 748 9.41 -5.89 4.78
CA PRO A 748 7.97 -6.01 4.80
C PRO A 748 7.42 -6.08 6.23
N ILE A 749 6.38 -5.29 6.50
CA ILE A 749 5.59 -5.33 7.73
C ILE A 749 4.27 -6.02 7.41
N GLN A 750 4.01 -7.13 8.08
CA GLN A 750 2.80 -7.93 7.85
C GLN A 750 1.64 -7.47 8.72
N ARG A 751 1.93 -7.08 9.96
CA ARG A 751 0.87 -6.75 10.92
C ARG A 751 1.38 -5.79 11.99
N ILE A 752 0.50 -4.86 12.40
CA ILE A 752 0.62 -4.09 13.65
C ILE A 752 -0.75 -4.14 14.34
N THR A 753 -0.75 -4.40 15.65
CA THR A 753 -1.97 -4.44 16.45
C THR A 753 -1.75 -3.71 17.76
N HIS A 754 -2.75 -2.99 18.24
CA HIS A 754 -2.72 -2.24 19.48
C HIS A 754 -3.88 -2.64 20.40
N TRP A 755 -3.61 -2.78 21.71
CA TRP A 755 -4.60 -2.96 22.75
C TRP A 755 -4.45 -1.86 23.79
N LYS A 756 -5.57 -1.33 24.27
CA LYS A 756 -5.64 -0.30 25.33
C LYS A 756 -5.44 -0.87 26.73
N THR A 757 -4.85 -2.03 26.84
CA THR A 757 -4.58 -2.74 28.09
C THR A 757 -3.18 -3.31 28.07
N ARG A 758 -2.64 -3.55 29.25
CA ARG A 758 -1.45 -4.37 29.42
C ARG A 758 -1.88 -5.84 29.30
N LEU A 759 -1.52 -6.52 28.20
CA LEU A 759 -1.80 -7.94 28.04
C LEU A 759 -0.97 -8.77 29.03
N PRO A 760 -1.52 -9.86 29.61
CA PRO A 760 -0.76 -10.78 30.46
C PRO A 760 0.45 -11.38 29.73
N ASP A 761 1.51 -11.72 30.44
CA ASP A 761 2.74 -12.29 29.88
C ASP A 761 2.49 -13.57 29.07
N ALA A 762 1.60 -14.45 29.55
CA ALA A 762 1.18 -15.62 28.81
C ALA A 762 0.54 -15.27 27.45
N SER A 763 -0.20 -14.15 27.38
CA SER A 763 -0.77 -13.66 26.13
C SER A 763 0.31 -13.09 25.21
N LEU A 764 1.32 -12.39 25.74
CA LEU A 764 2.47 -11.91 24.96
C LEU A 764 3.24 -13.07 24.36
N ILE A 765 3.51 -14.12 25.13
CA ILE A 765 4.13 -15.35 24.63
C ILE A 765 3.27 -15.92 23.48
N ASN A 766 1.98 -16.08 23.69
CA ASN A 766 1.09 -16.70 22.70
C ASN A 766 1.00 -15.90 21.40
N ILE A 767 0.88 -14.57 21.44
CA ILE A 767 0.78 -13.75 20.22
C ILE A 767 2.11 -13.60 19.47
N THR A 768 3.24 -13.75 20.16
CA THR A 768 4.58 -13.71 19.55
C THR A 768 5.13 -15.10 19.23
N ASN A 769 4.55 -16.16 19.75
CA ASN A 769 4.92 -17.54 19.41
C ASN A 769 4.18 -17.96 18.13
N THR A 770 4.84 -18.64 17.17
CA THR A 770 4.28 -19.13 15.89
C THR A 770 4.20 -18.14 14.78
#